data_8da7f636b6ba2b1bff53a57e200da6ba
#
_entry.id   8da7f636b6ba2b1bff53a57e200da6ba
#
_cell.length_a   1.000
_cell.length_b   1.000
_cell.length_c   1.000
_cell.angle_alpha   90.00
_cell.angle_beta   90.00
_cell.angle_gamma   90.00
#
_symmetry.space_group_name_H-M   'P 1'
#
loop_
_entity.id
_entity.type
_entity.pdbx_description
1 polymer ?
#
loop_
_entity_poly.entity_id
_entity_poly.type
_entity_poly.pdbx_seq_one_letter_code
_entity_poly.pdbx_strand_id
1 'polypeptide(L)'
;MGKQQVCAALNICFQLHVMLHRCGQLGHGNTGKETLPRKVMELMGTLVTAVAAGDRHTLAHVPSRSKLYAFGVGGSGQLGRGSELTQNAAVPQIVNGLRGEVSRIGAGGNTSWCSLAPHPGLDMRTVEPAITLLSLPLVKELAETPEDEMLDQDKLERLEVAFSSLACLNGSLLSATHHCCKASNCGVDFEAWAELFASIAASSHDSLASQVFTGLLQAVSQLKESPPDTEALRLYLTFPLHPAFEDPANVQEVHFQFAEKCLGLKGAAWKVMEKWIIAAPSSWLQRIVVNYKQAALPLLQLQNPSASQLQCLQVLLLFLRVLSRINSEHGYPISYETFYIPEVREAHNLPESYVRWLVDVQKGVDVSGGFYICNYPFMFDPTAKETILKTDQAFSQQQAQQNSIVQMLVSGQAQIPYLMLMVTRENIVQDTIIQLQSSNTTDLKKPLRVKFAEEEAEDAGGVTKEFFMLLIKEILNPDYGMFKEYEESNGMWFNAMTFEDNSYYYLIGILYGLAIYNFTIINVPFPLVLYAKLLSEENPQFQLSDLAQLSPTTARSLQQLLDYSEADTEEVFSLTFTVSESQFGEVTDKPLKSGGENISVTNENKAEYVKLYIDYVLNKSCDTQFDAFKKGFLKVVSKRVLQLFHPQELMALVVGNENYDWKVMEEKCTYKEGYDADHPTIISFWEVFHEFEEENKKKFLLFLTGSDRIPIAGMASVKICIQKTADVNFLPVAHTCFNLLDLPEYATKEKLRFKLLQAIQCTKGFGLV
;
A
#
# COMPACT_ATOMS: atom_id res chain seq x y z
N MET A 1 -22.57 18.04 -15.39
CA MET A 1 -23.67 18.26 -16.36
C MET A 1 -24.86 17.49 -15.79
N GLY A 2 -25.70 18.08 -15.12
CA GLY A 2 -26.57 19.17 -15.29
C GLY A 2 -27.97 18.63 -15.43
N LYS A 3 -28.64 18.56 -14.32
CA LYS A 3 -30.07 18.73 -14.16
C LYS A 3 -30.82 18.90 -15.49
N GLN A 4 -31.47 17.86 -15.94
CA GLN A 4 -32.58 18.02 -16.85
C GLN A 4 -33.69 17.06 -16.48
N GLN A 5 -34.57 17.55 -15.67
CA GLN A 5 -35.88 16.97 -15.47
C GLN A 5 -36.90 17.88 -16.12
N VAL A 6 -37.62 17.36 -17.04
CA VAL A 6 -38.80 18.05 -17.55
C VAL A 6 -40.00 17.27 -17.09
N CYS A 7 -40.66 17.77 -16.06
CA CYS A 7 -42.00 17.34 -15.69
C CYS A 7 -43.01 18.27 -16.30
N ALA A 8 -43.76 17.84 -17.27
CA ALA A 8 -44.96 18.52 -17.75
C ALA A 8 -46.18 17.82 -17.19
N ALA A 9 -46.82 18.43 -16.20
CA ALA A 9 -48.14 18.02 -15.74
C ALA A 9 -49.19 18.76 -16.59
N LEU A 10 -49.80 18.10 -17.54
CA LEU A 10 -50.98 18.62 -18.21
C LEU A 10 -52.17 17.67 -17.89
N ASN A 11 -53.27 18.33 -17.53
CA ASN A 11 -54.59 17.75 -17.23
C ASN A 11 -55.09 16.80 -18.31
N ILE A 12 -54.62 15.60 -18.33
CA ILE A 12 -55.24 14.45 -18.99
C ILE A 12 -54.32 13.24 -18.72
N CYS A 13 -54.74 12.18 -18.13
CA CYS A 13 -54.27 10.77 -18.05
C CYS A 13 -52.87 10.35 -18.58
N PHE A 14 -51.95 11.26 -18.81
CA PHE A 14 -50.64 11.00 -19.43
C PHE A 14 -49.56 11.74 -18.71
N GLN A 15 -48.59 11.03 -18.15
CA GLN A 15 -47.31 11.61 -17.74
C GLN A 15 -46.25 11.30 -18.78
N LEU A 16 -45.57 12.34 -19.20
CA LEU A 16 -44.51 12.31 -20.19
C LEU A 16 -43.16 12.43 -19.49
N HIS A 17 -42.30 11.42 -19.59
CA HIS A 17 -40.93 11.51 -19.20
C HIS A 17 -40.04 11.07 -20.37
N VAL A 18 -39.14 11.94 -20.75
CA VAL A 18 -38.07 11.62 -21.72
C VAL A 18 -36.74 11.78 -21.01
N MET A 19 -36.06 10.67 -20.67
CA MET A 19 -34.64 10.72 -20.31
C MET A 19 -33.97 9.37 -20.06
N LEU A 20 -32.64 9.43 -19.98
CA LEU A 20 -31.73 8.36 -19.52
C LEU A 20 -32.05 8.03 -18.05
N HIS A 21 -32.55 6.83 -17.77
CA HIS A 21 -32.70 6.38 -16.40
C HIS A 21 -32.35 4.91 -16.26
N ARG A 22 -31.74 4.57 -15.12
CA ARG A 22 -31.31 3.20 -14.79
C ARG A 22 -31.93 2.69 -13.49
N CYS A 23 -32.85 3.43 -12.90
CA CYS A 23 -33.29 3.23 -11.51
C CYS A 23 -34.81 3.05 -11.35
N GLY A 24 -35.58 2.94 -12.44
CA GLY A 24 -37.02 2.78 -12.38
C GLY A 24 -37.81 4.06 -12.09
N GLN A 25 -37.17 5.25 -12.07
CA GLN A 25 -37.83 6.53 -11.75
C GLN A 25 -38.89 7.00 -12.75
N LEU A 26 -39.09 6.29 -13.85
CA LEU A 26 -40.19 6.53 -14.78
C LEU A 26 -41.47 5.74 -14.47
N GLY A 27 -41.39 4.73 -13.60
CA GLY A 27 -42.54 3.98 -13.13
C GLY A 27 -43.13 2.99 -14.15
N HIS A 28 -42.38 2.56 -15.15
CA HIS A 28 -42.86 1.68 -16.24
C HIS A 28 -42.60 0.18 -16.01
N GLY A 29 -42.16 -0.19 -14.80
CA GLY A 29 -41.85 -1.57 -14.46
C GLY A 29 -40.48 -2.05 -14.95
N ASN A 30 -39.69 -1.19 -15.56
CA ASN A 30 -38.34 -1.50 -16.04
C ASN A 30 -37.34 -0.35 -15.77
N THR A 31 -36.08 -0.58 -16.11
CA THR A 31 -34.96 0.39 -15.97
C THR A 31 -34.38 0.78 -17.34
N GLY A 32 -35.12 0.53 -18.43
CA GLY A 32 -34.72 0.84 -19.78
C GLY A 32 -34.87 2.32 -20.13
N LYS A 33 -34.16 2.77 -21.16
CA LYS A 33 -34.24 4.13 -21.67
C LYS A 33 -35.55 4.30 -22.45
N GLU A 34 -36.34 5.30 -22.09
CA GLU A 34 -37.53 5.70 -22.85
C GLU A 34 -37.23 7.00 -23.63
N THR A 35 -37.42 6.95 -24.92
CA THR A 35 -37.20 8.09 -25.83
C THR A 35 -38.49 8.78 -26.25
N LEU A 36 -39.60 8.13 -26.01
CA LEU A 36 -40.94 8.62 -26.29
C LEU A 36 -41.80 8.61 -25.03
N PRO A 37 -42.79 9.49 -24.93
CA PRO A 37 -43.72 9.49 -23.82
C PRO A 37 -44.46 8.17 -23.70
N ARG A 38 -44.47 7.55 -22.51
CA ARG A 38 -45.13 6.29 -22.22
C ARG A 38 -46.04 6.44 -21.00
N LYS A 39 -47.20 5.80 -21.03
CA LYS A 39 -48.12 5.79 -19.88
C LYS A 39 -47.57 4.97 -18.74
N VAL A 40 -47.73 5.50 -17.53
CA VAL A 40 -47.49 4.75 -16.28
C VAL A 40 -48.76 3.95 -15.98
N MET A 41 -48.70 2.64 -16.21
CA MET A 41 -49.89 1.79 -16.23
C MET A 41 -50.60 1.72 -14.86
N GLU A 42 -49.85 1.74 -13.76
CA GLU A 42 -50.38 1.68 -12.39
C GLU A 42 -51.15 2.94 -11.99
N LEU A 43 -50.92 4.06 -12.68
CA LEU A 43 -51.64 5.32 -12.46
C LEU A 43 -52.73 5.56 -13.49
N MET A 44 -52.99 4.62 -14.40
CA MET A 44 -54.00 4.73 -15.41
C MET A 44 -55.41 4.78 -14.78
N GLY A 45 -56.26 5.69 -15.29
CA GLY A 45 -57.60 5.91 -14.73
C GLY A 45 -57.62 6.75 -13.42
N THR A 46 -56.47 7.33 -13.00
CA THR A 46 -56.42 8.24 -11.85
C THR A 46 -56.03 9.63 -12.28
N LEU A 47 -56.52 10.63 -11.56
CA LEU A 47 -56.15 12.02 -11.75
C LEU A 47 -54.89 12.33 -10.91
N VAL A 48 -53.74 12.45 -11.57
CA VAL A 48 -52.51 12.91 -10.94
C VAL A 48 -52.50 14.43 -10.98
N THR A 49 -52.49 15.09 -9.83
CA THR A 49 -52.54 16.56 -9.73
C THR A 49 -51.17 17.23 -9.54
N ALA A 50 -50.23 16.52 -9.01
CA ALA A 50 -48.85 16.99 -8.83
C ALA A 50 -47.83 15.89 -8.99
N VAL A 51 -46.67 16.25 -9.52
CA VAL A 51 -45.50 15.40 -9.64
C VAL A 51 -44.27 16.16 -9.14
N ALA A 52 -43.43 15.49 -8.37
CA ALA A 52 -42.14 16.03 -7.95
C ALA A 52 -41.04 15.02 -8.25
N ALA A 53 -39.92 15.49 -8.74
CA ALA A 53 -38.82 14.64 -9.14
C ALA A 53 -37.54 14.99 -8.36
N GLY A 54 -36.97 14.00 -7.69
CA GLY A 54 -35.62 14.02 -7.16
C GLY A 54 -34.60 13.62 -8.22
N ASP A 55 -33.35 13.34 -7.84
CA ASP A 55 -32.31 12.95 -8.80
C ASP A 55 -32.59 11.59 -9.44
N ARG A 56 -33.14 10.64 -8.67
CA ARG A 56 -33.36 9.26 -9.10
C ARG A 56 -34.69 8.67 -8.62
N HIS A 57 -35.62 9.51 -8.15
CA HIS A 57 -36.94 9.10 -7.70
C HIS A 57 -37.99 10.11 -8.08
N THR A 58 -39.25 9.68 -8.09
CA THR A 58 -40.39 10.49 -8.47
C THR A 58 -41.54 10.29 -7.47
N LEU A 59 -42.18 11.39 -7.11
CA LEU A 59 -43.41 11.42 -6.32
C LEU A 59 -44.58 11.80 -7.22
N ALA A 60 -45.74 11.13 -7.04
CA ALA A 60 -46.97 11.45 -7.79
C ALA A 60 -48.17 11.52 -6.81
N HIS A 61 -48.84 12.66 -6.77
CA HIS A 61 -50.00 12.89 -5.91
C HIS A 61 -51.31 12.62 -6.64
N VAL A 62 -52.15 11.77 -6.06
CA VAL A 62 -53.47 11.34 -6.56
C VAL A 62 -54.54 11.64 -5.50
N PRO A 63 -55.11 12.86 -5.46
CA PRO A 63 -56.09 13.28 -4.44
C PRO A 63 -57.36 12.40 -4.44
N SER A 64 -57.83 11.98 -5.62
CA SER A 64 -59.01 11.15 -5.73
C SER A 64 -58.93 9.80 -5.01
N ARG A 65 -57.72 9.36 -4.69
CA ARG A 65 -57.44 8.17 -3.89
C ARG A 65 -56.88 8.49 -2.51
N SER A 66 -56.71 9.78 -2.19
CA SER A 66 -55.98 10.27 -0.98
C SER A 66 -54.62 9.58 -0.81
N LYS A 67 -53.90 9.38 -1.92
CA LYS A 67 -52.64 8.64 -1.96
C LYS A 67 -51.51 9.46 -2.57
N LEU A 68 -50.33 9.31 -1.97
CA LEU A 68 -49.04 9.71 -2.55
C LEU A 68 -48.35 8.44 -3.02
N TYR A 69 -47.85 8.48 -4.26
CA TYR A 69 -47.05 7.39 -4.84
C TYR A 69 -45.60 7.84 -5.00
N ALA A 70 -44.68 6.88 -4.80
CA ALA A 70 -43.26 7.09 -5.00
C ALA A 70 -42.66 5.94 -5.78
N PHE A 71 -41.70 6.22 -6.66
CA PHE A 71 -40.99 5.23 -7.45
C PHE A 71 -39.60 5.72 -7.87
N GLY A 72 -38.70 4.77 -8.18
CA GLY A 72 -37.27 5.03 -8.44
C GLY A 72 -36.37 4.40 -7.38
N VAL A 73 -35.28 5.06 -7.06
CA VAL A 73 -34.33 4.64 -6.04
C VAL A 73 -34.94 4.77 -4.64
N GLY A 74 -34.72 3.76 -3.80
CA GLY A 74 -35.23 3.70 -2.44
C GLY A 74 -34.18 3.54 -1.33
N GLY A 75 -32.90 3.44 -1.71
CA GLY A 75 -31.83 3.06 -0.79
C GLY A 75 -31.59 4.00 0.40
N SER A 76 -31.99 5.28 0.29
CA SER A 76 -31.90 6.28 1.35
C SER A 76 -33.27 6.59 1.98
N GLY A 77 -34.27 5.72 1.76
CA GLY A 77 -35.63 5.93 2.26
C GLY A 77 -36.47 6.98 1.55
N GLN A 78 -35.97 7.57 0.46
CA GLN A 78 -36.63 8.65 -0.29
C GLN A 78 -37.99 8.29 -0.88
N LEU A 79 -38.34 7.00 -0.91
CA LEU A 79 -39.65 6.54 -1.36
C LEU A 79 -40.71 6.55 -0.23
N GLY A 80 -40.33 6.82 1.04
CA GLY A 80 -41.28 6.90 2.16
C GLY A 80 -42.10 5.63 2.41
N ARG A 81 -41.50 4.44 2.20
CA ARG A 81 -42.20 3.15 2.30
C ARG A 81 -42.04 2.46 3.65
N GLY A 82 -41.34 3.11 4.59
CA GLY A 82 -40.95 2.56 5.88
C GLY A 82 -39.52 2.05 5.89
N SER A 83 -38.98 1.83 7.09
CA SER A 83 -37.60 1.45 7.32
C SER A 83 -37.20 0.09 6.73
N GLU A 84 -38.13 -0.82 6.58
CA GLU A 84 -37.89 -2.17 6.06
C GLU A 84 -37.85 -2.25 4.53
N LEU A 85 -38.40 -1.24 3.81
CA LEU A 85 -38.59 -1.28 2.36
C LEU A 85 -37.67 -0.31 1.61
N THR A 86 -36.38 -0.56 1.67
CA THR A 86 -35.32 0.26 1.02
C THR A 86 -35.03 -0.12 -0.43
N GLN A 87 -35.79 -1.03 -1.00
CA GLN A 87 -35.59 -1.48 -2.39
C GLN A 87 -36.08 -0.42 -3.39
N ASN A 88 -35.43 -0.38 -4.55
CA ASN A 88 -35.86 0.41 -5.68
C ASN A 88 -37.27 -0.04 -6.14
N ALA A 89 -38.07 0.90 -6.56
CA ALA A 89 -39.41 0.63 -7.09
C ALA A 89 -39.51 1.07 -8.56
N ALA A 90 -39.51 0.14 -9.47
CA ALA A 90 -39.68 0.43 -10.90
C ALA A 90 -41.15 0.75 -11.30
N VAL A 91 -42.07 0.51 -10.39
CA VAL A 91 -43.49 0.86 -10.54
C VAL A 91 -43.92 1.75 -9.36
N PRO A 92 -44.95 2.63 -9.54
CA PRO A 92 -45.51 3.43 -8.48
C PRO A 92 -45.91 2.61 -7.25
N GLN A 93 -45.40 2.98 -6.10
CA GLN A 93 -45.71 2.38 -4.80
C GLN A 93 -46.33 3.44 -3.88
N ILE A 94 -47.26 3.03 -3.03
CA ILE A 94 -47.92 3.92 -2.09
C ILE A 94 -46.94 4.31 -0.98
N VAL A 95 -46.83 5.61 -0.68
CA VAL A 95 -46.12 6.12 0.47
C VAL A 95 -46.97 5.82 1.72
N ASN A 96 -46.41 5.04 2.64
CA ASN A 96 -47.08 4.63 3.87
C ASN A 96 -46.87 5.66 5.00
N GLY A 97 -47.71 5.56 6.06
CA GLY A 97 -47.53 6.38 7.29
C GLY A 97 -48.04 7.83 7.21
N LEU A 98 -48.59 8.26 6.06
CA LEU A 98 -49.18 9.60 5.94
C LEU A 98 -50.56 9.63 6.60
N ARG A 99 -50.71 10.38 7.69
CA ARG A 99 -52.00 10.57 8.38
C ARG A 99 -52.57 11.94 8.06
N GLY A 100 -53.26 12.08 6.94
CA GLY A 100 -53.86 13.31 6.49
C GLY A 100 -53.89 13.44 4.99
N GLU A 101 -54.61 14.46 4.49
CA GLU A 101 -54.68 14.76 3.06
C GLU A 101 -53.42 15.52 2.61
N VAL A 102 -52.73 15.00 1.58
CA VAL A 102 -51.52 15.64 1.03
C VAL A 102 -51.92 16.89 0.27
N SER A 103 -51.40 18.05 0.67
CA SER A 103 -51.70 19.35 0.02
C SER A 103 -50.59 19.75 -0.94
N ARG A 104 -49.32 19.48 -0.64
CA ARG A 104 -48.18 19.79 -1.51
C ARG A 104 -47.16 18.70 -1.45
N ILE A 105 -46.43 18.50 -2.53
CA ILE A 105 -45.29 17.56 -2.60
C ILE A 105 -44.07 18.23 -3.19
N GLY A 106 -42.89 17.76 -2.82
CA GLY A 106 -41.63 18.17 -3.41
C GLY A 106 -40.57 17.07 -3.29
N ALA A 107 -39.63 17.09 -4.19
CA ALA A 107 -38.47 16.22 -4.16
C ALA A 107 -37.25 16.96 -4.69
N GLY A 108 -36.07 16.61 -4.17
CA GLY A 108 -34.80 17.18 -4.62
C GLY A 108 -33.64 16.36 -4.09
N GLY A 109 -32.63 16.08 -4.92
CA GLY A 109 -31.58 15.16 -4.56
C GLY A 109 -32.16 13.78 -4.22
N ASN A 110 -31.82 13.24 -3.05
CA ASN A 110 -32.39 12.02 -2.48
C ASN A 110 -33.44 12.30 -1.37
N THR A 111 -33.99 13.51 -1.33
CA THR A 111 -34.96 13.93 -0.30
C THR A 111 -36.36 14.07 -0.92
N SER A 112 -37.37 13.59 -0.20
CA SER A 112 -38.79 13.77 -0.48
C SER A 112 -39.47 14.48 0.68
N TRP A 113 -40.43 15.35 0.37
CA TRP A 113 -41.27 15.98 1.37
C TRP A 113 -42.71 16.13 0.87
N CYS A 114 -43.63 16.12 1.78
CA CYS A 114 -45.03 16.50 1.54
C CYS A 114 -45.55 17.37 2.67
N SER A 115 -46.51 18.25 2.35
CA SER A 115 -47.27 19.01 3.32
C SER A 115 -48.65 18.37 3.43
N LEU A 116 -49.11 18.09 4.64
CA LEU A 116 -50.46 17.63 4.90
C LEU A 116 -51.37 18.81 5.13
N ALA A 117 -52.62 18.71 4.66
CA ALA A 117 -53.64 19.71 4.93
C ALA A 117 -53.95 19.70 6.44
N PRO A 118 -54.28 20.87 7.05
CA PRO A 118 -54.67 20.94 8.45
C PRO A 118 -55.93 20.09 8.68
N HIS A 119 -55.85 19.07 9.51
CA HIS A 119 -56.99 18.27 9.92
C HIS A 119 -57.38 18.61 11.37
N PRO A 120 -58.63 18.98 11.65
CA PRO A 120 -59.07 19.21 13.00
C PRO A 120 -58.94 17.93 13.84
N GLY A 121 -58.05 17.92 14.80
CA GLY A 121 -57.81 16.80 15.70
C GLY A 121 -56.58 15.91 15.40
N LEU A 122 -55.76 16.25 14.41
CA LEU A 122 -54.44 15.59 14.23
C LEU A 122 -53.37 16.34 15.03
N ASP A 123 -52.88 15.72 16.10
CA ASP A 123 -51.67 16.20 16.72
C ASP A 123 -50.47 15.89 15.80
N MET A 124 -49.90 16.91 15.19
CA MET A 124 -48.77 16.80 14.26
C MET A 124 -47.49 16.23 14.94
N ARG A 125 -47.49 16.14 16.28
CA ARG A 125 -46.41 15.52 17.08
C ARG A 125 -46.44 14.00 17.07
N THR A 126 -47.58 13.39 16.62
CA THR A 126 -47.75 11.92 16.60
C THR A 126 -47.51 11.30 15.22
N VAL A 127 -46.99 12.03 14.26
CA VAL A 127 -46.61 11.46 12.93
C VAL A 127 -45.25 10.79 13.13
N GLU A 128 -45.25 9.48 13.21
CA GLU A 128 -44.01 8.69 13.20
C GLU A 128 -43.24 8.95 11.89
N PRO A 129 -41.98 9.29 11.98
CA PRO A 129 -41.17 9.46 10.77
C PRO A 129 -41.06 8.13 10.04
N ALA A 130 -41.13 8.16 8.69
CA ALA A 130 -40.94 6.97 7.87
C ALA A 130 -39.51 6.39 7.97
N ILE A 131 -38.57 7.19 8.44
CA ILE A 131 -37.18 6.83 8.73
C ILE A 131 -36.78 7.49 10.04
N THR A 132 -36.21 6.69 10.95
CA THR A 132 -35.63 7.18 12.20
C THR A 132 -34.15 7.42 12.01
N LEU A 133 -33.69 8.65 12.14
CA LEU A 133 -32.28 9.00 11.99
C LEU A 133 -31.59 8.97 13.37
N LEU A 134 -30.39 8.44 13.40
CA LEU A 134 -29.50 8.57 14.56
C LEU A 134 -29.07 10.02 14.69
N SER A 135 -29.10 10.54 15.89
CA SER A 135 -28.51 11.82 16.24
C SER A 135 -27.55 11.68 17.40
N LEU A 136 -26.41 12.34 17.32
CA LEU A 136 -25.39 12.30 18.37
C LEU A 136 -25.93 12.73 19.75
N PRO A 137 -26.77 13.81 19.86
CA PRO A 137 -27.38 14.18 21.15
C PRO A 137 -28.24 13.07 21.78
N LEU A 138 -29.04 12.37 20.97
CA LEU A 138 -29.86 11.26 21.43
C LEU A 138 -29.04 10.14 22.05
N VAL A 139 -27.95 9.76 21.35
CA VAL A 139 -27.10 8.67 21.83
C VAL A 139 -26.27 9.07 23.02
N LYS A 140 -25.78 10.31 23.09
CA LYS A 140 -25.10 10.84 24.30
C LYS A 140 -25.98 10.85 25.49
N GLU A 141 -27.22 11.31 25.38
CA GLU A 141 -28.17 11.34 26.46
C GLU A 141 -28.45 9.94 27.03
N LEU A 142 -28.57 8.92 26.16
CA LEU A 142 -28.71 7.53 26.59
C LEU A 142 -27.43 6.98 27.24
N ALA A 143 -26.27 7.30 26.66
CA ALA A 143 -24.99 6.81 27.13
C ALA A 143 -24.53 7.44 28.45
N GLU A 144 -24.92 8.68 28.70
CA GLU A 144 -24.62 9.43 29.94
C GLU A 144 -25.62 9.16 31.08
N THR A 145 -26.67 8.37 30.82
CA THR A 145 -27.63 7.98 31.89
C THR A 145 -26.88 7.18 32.97
N PRO A 146 -26.99 7.53 34.26
CA PRO A 146 -26.35 6.80 35.34
C PRO A 146 -26.82 5.34 35.41
N GLU A 147 -25.97 4.43 35.87
CA GLU A 147 -26.25 2.98 35.95
C GLU A 147 -27.46 2.64 36.83
N ASP A 148 -27.72 3.47 37.82
CA ASP A 148 -28.85 3.32 38.77
C ASP A 148 -30.18 3.90 38.24
N GLU A 149 -30.16 4.58 37.10
CA GLU A 149 -31.32 5.10 36.40
C GLU A 149 -31.74 4.20 35.26
N MET A 150 -33.06 4.07 35.01
CA MET A 150 -33.55 3.33 33.85
C MET A 150 -33.42 4.15 32.58
N LEU A 151 -32.93 3.49 31.50
CA LEU A 151 -32.89 4.11 30.18
C LEU A 151 -34.31 4.51 29.73
N ASP A 152 -34.41 5.67 29.06
CA ASP A 152 -35.63 6.14 28.44
C ASP A 152 -36.06 5.17 27.33
N GLN A 153 -37.18 4.48 27.56
CA GLN A 153 -37.65 3.40 26.71
C GLN A 153 -38.00 3.88 25.26
N ASP A 154 -38.57 5.09 25.15
CA ASP A 154 -38.90 5.64 23.82
C ASP A 154 -37.65 5.96 23.00
N LYS A 155 -36.60 6.44 23.67
CA LYS A 155 -35.32 6.70 23.02
C LYS A 155 -34.59 5.42 22.64
N LEU A 156 -34.64 4.42 23.49
CA LEU A 156 -34.06 3.12 23.26
C LEU A 156 -34.74 2.41 22.05
N GLU A 157 -36.06 2.43 21.96
CA GLU A 157 -36.80 1.90 20.81
C GLU A 157 -36.45 2.63 19.49
N ARG A 158 -36.28 3.97 19.58
CA ARG A 158 -35.83 4.75 18.42
C ARG A 158 -34.41 4.35 17.96
N LEU A 159 -33.53 4.05 18.90
CA LEU A 159 -32.19 3.58 18.60
C LEU A 159 -32.23 2.20 17.95
N GLU A 160 -33.03 1.27 18.49
CA GLU A 160 -33.23 -0.07 17.96
C GLU A 160 -33.75 -0.04 16.52
N VAL A 161 -34.80 0.74 16.26
CA VAL A 161 -35.36 0.95 14.91
C VAL A 161 -34.31 1.51 13.96
N ALA A 162 -33.49 2.46 14.44
CA ALA A 162 -32.45 3.04 13.59
C ALA A 162 -31.34 2.04 13.25
N PHE A 163 -30.86 1.24 14.18
CA PHE A 163 -29.82 0.24 13.93
C PHE A 163 -30.33 -1.01 13.20
N SER A 164 -31.61 -1.32 13.27
CA SER A 164 -32.20 -2.46 12.52
C SER A 164 -32.44 -2.17 11.03
N SER A 165 -32.31 -0.93 10.59
CA SER A 165 -32.65 -0.50 9.22
C SER A 165 -31.49 0.11 8.49
N LEU A 166 -31.08 -0.51 7.35
CA LEU A 166 -30.04 0.05 6.47
C LEU A 166 -30.37 1.46 5.96
N ALA A 167 -31.66 1.81 5.78
CA ALA A 167 -32.07 3.14 5.35
C ALA A 167 -31.85 4.19 6.44
N CYS A 168 -32.18 3.84 7.69
CA CYS A 168 -31.94 4.70 8.83
C CYS A 168 -30.45 4.97 9.04
N LEU A 169 -29.63 3.91 9.02
CA LEU A 169 -28.19 4.02 9.13
C LEU A 169 -27.57 4.82 7.99
N ASN A 170 -27.99 4.54 6.75
CA ASN A 170 -27.47 5.24 5.56
C ASN A 170 -27.83 6.74 5.53
N GLY A 171 -28.94 7.11 6.12
CA GLY A 171 -29.38 8.50 6.24
C GLY A 171 -28.83 9.24 7.47
N SER A 172 -28.18 8.54 8.41
CA SER A 172 -27.72 9.10 9.67
C SER A 172 -26.31 9.68 9.57
N LEU A 173 -26.03 10.70 10.39
CA LEU A 173 -24.71 11.32 10.59
C LEU A 173 -23.98 11.60 9.25
N LEU A 174 -24.64 12.37 8.40
CA LEU A 174 -24.13 12.76 7.10
C LEU A 174 -23.47 14.15 7.16
N SER A 175 -22.43 14.33 6.39
CA SER A 175 -21.74 15.62 6.23
C SER A 175 -22.64 16.65 5.53
N ALA A 176 -22.31 17.93 5.64
CA ALA A 176 -23.05 19.02 5.00
C ALA A 176 -23.12 18.86 3.46
N THR A 177 -22.23 18.10 2.86
CA THR A 177 -22.15 17.85 1.41
C THR A 177 -22.76 16.53 0.97
N HIS A 178 -23.47 15.82 1.83
CA HIS A 178 -24.04 14.48 1.55
C HIS A 178 -24.96 14.44 0.33
N HIS A 179 -25.65 15.54 0.04
CA HIS A 179 -26.50 15.70 -1.14
C HIS A 179 -25.71 15.72 -2.45
N CYS A 180 -24.40 15.92 -2.39
CA CYS A 180 -23.49 15.86 -3.54
C CYS A 180 -22.80 14.50 -3.68
N CYS A 181 -23.38 13.43 -3.14
CA CYS A 181 -22.82 12.08 -3.17
C CYS A 181 -22.49 11.64 -4.61
N LYS A 182 -21.24 11.26 -4.82
CA LYS A 182 -20.70 10.80 -6.11
C LYS A 182 -19.42 10.00 -5.86
N ALA A 183 -18.81 9.49 -6.91
CA ALA A 183 -17.59 8.67 -6.81
C ALA A 183 -16.41 9.35 -6.07
N SER A 184 -16.40 10.66 -5.94
CA SER A 184 -15.36 11.43 -5.21
C SER A 184 -15.82 11.98 -3.85
N ASN A 185 -17.07 11.75 -3.45
CA ASN A 185 -17.61 12.24 -2.18
C ASN A 185 -18.66 11.26 -1.65
N CYS A 186 -18.35 10.59 -0.56
CA CYS A 186 -19.28 9.66 0.10
C CYS A 186 -20.35 10.39 0.91
N GLY A 187 -20.08 11.58 1.42
CA GLY A 187 -20.97 12.38 2.26
C GLY A 187 -21.15 11.81 3.68
N VAL A 188 -20.24 10.98 4.17
CA VAL A 188 -20.23 10.45 5.54
C VAL A 188 -19.54 11.45 6.45
N ASP A 189 -20.07 11.64 7.64
CA ASP A 189 -19.40 12.33 8.75
C ASP A 189 -18.71 11.30 9.64
N PHE A 190 -17.43 11.05 9.36
CA PHE A 190 -16.63 10.06 10.07
C PHE A 190 -16.40 10.40 11.54
N GLU A 191 -16.30 11.68 11.87
CA GLU A 191 -16.06 12.15 13.23
C GLU A 191 -17.32 11.93 14.07
N ALA A 192 -18.49 12.30 13.55
CA ALA A 192 -19.76 12.07 14.23
C ALA A 192 -20.06 10.59 14.48
N TRP A 193 -19.75 9.71 13.50
CA TRP A 193 -19.87 8.26 13.68
C TRP A 193 -18.91 7.72 14.74
N ALA A 194 -17.64 8.15 14.73
CA ALA A 194 -16.66 7.74 15.71
C ALA A 194 -17.06 8.19 17.12
N GLU A 195 -17.53 9.43 17.26
CA GLU A 195 -18.00 9.99 18.53
C GLU A 195 -19.25 9.25 19.05
N LEU A 196 -20.19 8.90 18.17
CA LEU A 196 -21.37 8.11 18.52
C LEU A 196 -20.95 6.76 19.13
N PHE A 197 -20.10 6.01 18.43
CA PHE A 197 -19.67 4.70 18.93
C PHE A 197 -18.80 4.79 20.19
N ALA A 198 -17.97 5.84 20.31
CA ALA A 198 -17.21 6.09 21.53
C ALA A 198 -18.15 6.39 22.73
N SER A 199 -19.22 7.15 22.51
CA SER A 199 -20.23 7.41 23.56
C SER A 199 -20.92 6.12 24.00
N ILE A 200 -21.30 5.24 23.06
CA ILE A 200 -21.91 3.93 23.39
C ILE A 200 -20.93 3.05 24.18
N ALA A 201 -19.67 3.00 23.76
CA ALA A 201 -18.64 2.20 24.43
C ALA A 201 -18.31 2.71 25.86
N ALA A 202 -18.49 4.00 26.11
CA ALA A 202 -18.28 4.61 27.42
C ALA A 202 -19.50 4.51 28.35
N SER A 203 -20.64 4.02 27.84
CA SER A 203 -21.87 3.88 28.63
C SER A 203 -21.72 2.82 29.74
N SER A 204 -22.29 3.10 30.92
CA SER A 204 -22.42 2.12 32.02
C SER A 204 -23.51 1.06 31.80
N HIS A 205 -24.33 1.22 30.74
CA HIS A 205 -25.42 0.30 30.40
C HIS A 205 -25.02 -0.72 29.36
N ASP A 206 -24.67 -1.94 29.73
CA ASP A 206 -24.35 -3.06 28.83
C ASP A 206 -25.47 -3.37 27.83
N SER A 207 -26.74 -3.11 28.21
CA SER A 207 -27.90 -3.29 27.34
C SER A 207 -27.82 -2.43 26.08
N LEU A 208 -27.30 -1.20 26.18
CA LEU A 208 -27.17 -0.27 25.09
C LEU A 208 -26.14 -0.80 24.06
N ALA A 209 -24.97 -1.23 24.53
CA ALA A 209 -23.93 -1.81 23.68
C ALA A 209 -24.40 -3.11 23.02
N SER A 210 -25.10 -3.98 23.76
CA SER A 210 -25.64 -5.24 23.24
C SER A 210 -26.70 -5.03 22.16
N GLN A 211 -27.58 -4.05 22.32
CA GLN A 211 -28.62 -3.73 21.36
C GLN A 211 -28.01 -3.19 20.05
N VAL A 212 -27.05 -2.27 20.16
CA VAL A 212 -26.34 -1.73 19.00
C VAL A 212 -25.52 -2.80 18.28
N PHE A 213 -24.90 -3.72 19.02
CA PHE A 213 -24.21 -4.88 18.45
C PHE A 213 -25.16 -5.81 17.69
N THR A 214 -26.31 -6.12 18.26
CA THR A 214 -27.35 -6.94 17.58
C THR A 214 -27.82 -6.27 16.28
N GLY A 215 -28.06 -4.96 16.34
CA GLY A 215 -28.41 -4.16 15.16
C GLY A 215 -27.31 -4.19 14.07
N LEU A 216 -26.04 -4.12 14.46
CA LEU A 216 -24.91 -4.25 13.53
C LEU A 216 -24.92 -5.61 12.81
N LEU A 217 -25.07 -6.72 13.55
CA LEU A 217 -25.10 -8.06 12.96
C LEU A 217 -26.23 -8.20 11.93
N GLN A 218 -27.43 -7.71 12.28
CA GLN A 218 -28.55 -7.70 11.33
C GLN A 218 -28.24 -6.86 10.09
N ALA A 219 -27.68 -5.67 10.29
CA ALA A 219 -27.36 -4.75 9.20
C ALA A 219 -26.28 -5.33 8.27
N VAL A 220 -25.21 -5.92 8.80
CA VAL A 220 -24.14 -6.58 8.03
C VAL A 220 -24.72 -7.73 7.19
N SER A 221 -25.59 -8.56 7.75
CA SER A 221 -26.21 -9.68 7.04
C SER A 221 -27.03 -9.22 5.83
N GLN A 222 -27.63 -8.02 5.89
CA GLN A 222 -28.46 -7.45 4.82
C GLN A 222 -27.66 -6.73 3.72
N LEU A 223 -26.36 -6.51 3.89
CA LEU A 223 -25.51 -5.89 2.88
C LEU A 223 -25.53 -6.71 1.58
N LYS A 224 -25.60 -6.03 0.44
CA LYS A 224 -25.75 -6.65 -0.88
C LYS A 224 -24.51 -6.44 -1.75
N GLU A 225 -24.08 -7.47 -2.47
CA GLU A 225 -23.01 -7.40 -3.48
C GLU A 225 -23.27 -6.37 -4.60
N SER A 226 -24.54 -6.08 -4.84
CA SER A 226 -25.00 -5.05 -5.79
C SER A 226 -25.94 -4.10 -5.08
N PRO A 227 -25.43 -3.09 -4.39
CA PRO A 227 -26.25 -2.08 -3.70
C PRO A 227 -27.22 -1.38 -4.66
N PRO A 228 -28.39 -0.95 -4.19
CA PRO A 228 -29.42 -0.34 -5.04
C PRO A 228 -28.97 1.00 -5.65
N ASP A 229 -28.12 1.73 -4.96
CA ASP A 229 -27.58 3.01 -5.38
C ASP A 229 -26.17 3.25 -4.80
N THR A 230 -25.56 4.37 -5.18
CA THR A 230 -24.22 4.74 -4.71
C THR A 230 -24.24 5.07 -3.21
N GLU A 231 -25.30 5.68 -2.73
CA GLU A 231 -25.42 6.11 -1.32
C GLU A 231 -25.42 4.92 -0.36
N ALA A 232 -25.96 3.78 -0.77
CA ALA A 232 -25.95 2.57 0.05
C ALA A 232 -24.53 2.03 0.35
N LEU A 233 -23.52 2.43 -0.42
CA LEU A 233 -22.13 2.11 -0.16
C LEU A 233 -21.56 2.80 1.08
N ARG A 234 -22.20 3.86 1.60
CA ARG A 234 -21.78 4.54 2.84
C ARG A 234 -21.67 3.57 4.01
N LEU A 235 -22.57 2.60 4.08
CA LEU A 235 -22.61 1.60 5.15
C LEU A 235 -21.32 0.78 5.25
N TYR A 236 -20.65 0.54 4.12
CA TYR A 236 -19.35 -0.14 4.08
C TYR A 236 -18.21 0.71 4.66
N LEU A 237 -18.41 2.04 4.80
CA LEU A 237 -17.45 2.94 5.45
C LEU A 237 -17.80 3.17 6.93
N THR A 238 -19.08 3.12 7.30
CA THR A 238 -19.52 3.43 8.67
C THR A 238 -19.44 2.23 9.61
N PHE A 239 -19.75 1.01 9.11
CA PHE A 239 -19.75 -0.18 9.97
C PHE A 239 -18.38 -0.50 10.61
N PRO A 240 -17.23 -0.37 9.93
CA PRO A 240 -15.93 -0.62 10.55
C PRO A 240 -15.57 0.34 11.69
N LEU A 241 -16.32 1.42 11.87
CA LEU A 241 -16.15 2.33 13.03
C LEU A 241 -16.76 1.77 14.32
N HIS A 242 -17.61 0.75 14.22
CA HIS A 242 -18.24 0.12 15.38
C HIS A 242 -17.20 -0.61 16.24
N PRO A 243 -17.27 -0.48 17.60
CA PRO A 243 -16.30 -1.12 18.51
C PRO A 243 -16.20 -2.64 18.37
N ALA A 244 -17.25 -3.32 17.90
CA ALA A 244 -17.22 -4.76 17.65
C ALA A 244 -16.13 -5.21 16.68
N PHE A 245 -15.64 -4.32 15.81
CA PHE A 245 -14.50 -4.59 14.92
C PHE A 245 -13.15 -4.51 15.65
N GLU A 246 -13.08 -3.99 16.85
CA GLU A 246 -11.86 -3.95 17.66
C GLU A 246 -11.65 -5.23 18.46
N ASP A 247 -12.71 -6.01 18.65
CA ASP A 247 -12.65 -7.26 19.39
C ASP A 247 -12.41 -8.45 18.48
N PRO A 248 -11.22 -9.09 18.53
CA PRO A 248 -10.89 -10.28 17.73
C PRO A 248 -11.84 -11.48 17.99
N ALA A 249 -12.52 -11.53 19.13
CA ALA A 249 -13.48 -12.60 19.44
C ALA A 249 -14.65 -12.62 18.45
N ASN A 250 -15.01 -11.47 17.89
CA ASN A 250 -16.09 -11.31 16.90
C ASN A 250 -15.67 -11.69 15.47
N VAL A 251 -14.57 -12.44 15.30
CA VAL A 251 -14.00 -12.72 13.99
C VAL A 251 -14.98 -13.38 13.02
N GLN A 252 -15.75 -14.35 13.47
CA GLN A 252 -16.69 -15.11 12.63
C GLN A 252 -17.97 -14.33 12.34
N GLU A 253 -18.48 -13.61 13.32
CA GLU A 253 -19.78 -12.96 13.25
C GLU A 253 -19.72 -11.58 12.59
N VAL A 254 -18.62 -10.85 12.79
CA VAL A 254 -18.45 -9.47 12.32
C VAL A 254 -17.44 -9.39 11.17
N HIS A 255 -16.16 -9.71 11.45
CA HIS A 255 -15.08 -9.49 10.49
C HIS A 255 -15.23 -10.32 9.22
N PHE A 256 -15.49 -11.62 9.37
CA PHE A 256 -15.67 -12.53 8.24
C PHE A 256 -16.87 -12.13 7.39
N GLN A 257 -18.04 -11.93 8.03
CA GLN A 257 -19.27 -11.58 7.32
C GLN A 257 -19.12 -10.26 6.55
N PHE A 258 -18.54 -9.25 7.18
CA PHE A 258 -18.34 -7.95 6.54
C PHE A 258 -17.31 -8.03 5.39
N ALA A 259 -16.17 -8.71 5.60
CA ALA A 259 -15.16 -8.88 4.56
C ALA A 259 -15.71 -9.61 3.33
N GLU A 260 -16.52 -10.68 3.55
CA GLU A 260 -17.18 -11.42 2.47
C GLU A 260 -18.11 -10.50 1.64
N LYS A 261 -18.90 -9.64 2.32
CA LYS A 261 -19.75 -8.66 1.64
C LYS A 261 -18.93 -7.62 0.86
N CYS A 262 -17.83 -7.13 1.41
CA CYS A 262 -16.93 -6.20 0.73
C CYS A 262 -16.32 -6.84 -0.53
N LEU A 263 -15.77 -8.04 -0.39
CA LEU A 263 -15.14 -8.78 -1.50
C LEU A 263 -16.17 -9.20 -2.58
N GLY A 264 -17.42 -9.36 -2.19
CA GLY A 264 -18.54 -9.66 -3.09
C GLY A 264 -19.02 -8.46 -3.93
N LEU A 265 -18.62 -7.22 -3.63
CA LEU A 265 -19.02 -6.03 -4.39
C LEU A 265 -18.58 -6.11 -5.85
N LYS A 266 -19.52 -5.85 -6.77
CA LYS A 266 -19.33 -6.06 -8.22
C LYS A 266 -19.21 -4.75 -9.00
N GLY A 267 -18.37 -4.75 -10.03
CA GLY A 267 -18.36 -3.78 -11.12
C GLY A 267 -18.21 -2.32 -10.67
N ALA A 268 -19.22 -1.50 -10.96
CA ALA A 268 -19.18 -0.07 -10.68
C ALA A 268 -19.20 0.26 -9.18
N ALA A 269 -19.85 -0.58 -8.36
CA ALA A 269 -19.93 -0.37 -6.92
C ALA A 269 -18.53 -0.48 -6.27
N TRP A 270 -17.74 -1.48 -6.68
CA TRP A 270 -16.36 -1.62 -6.20
C TRP A 270 -15.49 -0.44 -6.58
N LYS A 271 -15.57 0.05 -7.84
CA LYS A 271 -14.79 1.22 -8.28
C LYS A 271 -15.12 2.50 -7.53
N VAL A 272 -16.35 2.66 -7.08
CA VAL A 272 -16.74 3.79 -6.22
C VAL A 272 -16.21 3.59 -4.81
N MET A 273 -16.36 2.38 -4.27
CA MET A 273 -15.86 2.03 -2.94
C MET A 273 -14.35 2.26 -2.80
N GLU A 274 -13.57 1.84 -3.78
CA GLU A 274 -12.13 2.06 -3.85
C GLU A 274 -11.77 3.56 -3.75
N LYS A 275 -12.47 4.42 -4.51
CA LYS A 275 -12.27 5.88 -4.43
C LYS A 275 -12.67 6.46 -3.08
N TRP A 276 -13.69 5.93 -2.45
CA TRP A 276 -14.14 6.38 -1.14
C TRP A 276 -13.20 5.94 -0.01
N ILE A 277 -12.64 4.74 -0.09
CA ILE A 277 -11.61 4.29 0.85
C ILE A 277 -10.40 5.24 0.85
N ILE A 278 -10.00 5.70 -0.34
CA ILE A 278 -8.88 6.65 -0.49
C ILE A 278 -9.25 8.05 -0.01
N ALA A 279 -10.49 8.47 -0.25
CA ALA A 279 -10.98 9.79 0.18
C ALA A 279 -11.33 9.83 1.69
N ALA A 280 -11.46 8.68 2.34
CA ALA A 280 -11.67 8.58 3.78
C ALA A 280 -10.43 9.06 4.56
N PRO A 281 -10.58 9.49 5.82
CA PRO A 281 -9.43 9.81 6.67
C PRO A 281 -8.45 8.63 6.75
N SER A 282 -7.15 8.89 6.68
CA SER A 282 -6.12 7.85 6.78
C SER A 282 -6.23 7.03 8.07
N SER A 283 -6.69 7.66 9.16
CA SER A 283 -6.99 7.01 10.43
C SER A 283 -8.06 5.92 10.31
N TRP A 284 -9.05 6.11 9.42
CA TRP A 284 -10.06 5.10 9.13
C TRP A 284 -9.43 3.85 8.49
N LEU A 285 -8.60 4.04 7.48
CA LEU A 285 -7.92 2.93 6.80
C LEU A 285 -6.95 2.22 7.77
N GLN A 286 -6.21 2.97 8.56
CA GLN A 286 -5.31 2.42 9.58
C GLN A 286 -6.06 1.57 10.61
N ARG A 287 -7.20 2.07 11.13
CA ARG A 287 -8.04 1.35 12.10
C ARG A 287 -8.54 0.02 11.53
N ILE A 288 -9.10 0.02 10.32
CA ILE A 288 -9.63 -1.21 9.73
C ILE A 288 -8.54 -2.25 9.47
N VAL A 289 -7.36 -1.82 9.02
CA VAL A 289 -6.21 -2.72 8.81
C VAL A 289 -5.76 -3.33 10.13
N VAL A 290 -5.61 -2.53 11.19
CA VAL A 290 -5.20 -3.01 12.51
C VAL A 290 -6.21 -4.00 13.06
N ASN A 291 -7.51 -3.70 13.00
CA ASN A 291 -8.58 -4.58 13.51
C ASN A 291 -8.60 -5.93 12.77
N TYR A 292 -8.47 -5.91 11.45
CA TYR A 292 -8.44 -7.15 10.66
C TYR A 292 -7.16 -7.97 10.88
N LYS A 293 -6.01 -7.32 11.14
CA LYS A 293 -4.80 -8.03 11.57
C LYS A 293 -4.99 -8.73 12.91
N GLN A 294 -5.54 -8.01 13.89
CA GLN A 294 -5.81 -8.57 15.22
C GLN A 294 -6.81 -9.74 15.15
N ALA A 295 -7.84 -9.65 14.30
CA ALA A 295 -8.80 -10.72 14.08
C ALA A 295 -8.18 -11.94 13.35
N ALA A 296 -7.21 -11.73 12.46
CA ALA A 296 -6.53 -12.81 11.73
C ALA A 296 -5.46 -13.52 12.59
N LEU A 297 -4.83 -12.82 13.53
CA LEU A 297 -3.70 -13.32 14.30
C LEU A 297 -3.98 -14.62 15.07
N PRO A 298 -5.09 -14.78 15.84
CA PRO A 298 -5.40 -16.03 16.51
C PRO A 298 -5.57 -17.19 15.53
N LEU A 299 -6.15 -16.95 14.35
CA LEU A 299 -6.34 -17.98 13.33
C LEU A 299 -5.01 -18.39 12.67
N LEU A 300 -4.09 -17.44 12.47
CA LEU A 300 -2.74 -17.69 11.96
C LEU A 300 -1.91 -18.55 12.92
N GLN A 301 -2.12 -18.43 14.22
CA GLN A 301 -1.38 -19.18 15.25
C GLN A 301 -1.87 -20.63 15.44
N LEU A 302 -3.02 -20.98 14.85
CA LEU A 302 -3.55 -22.36 14.97
C LEU A 302 -2.67 -23.35 14.18
N GLN A 303 -2.19 -24.37 14.84
CA GLN A 303 -1.39 -25.43 14.22
C GLN A 303 -2.23 -26.33 13.27
N ASN A 304 -3.49 -26.57 13.61
CA ASN A 304 -4.40 -27.42 12.84
C ASN A 304 -5.78 -26.76 12.74
N PRO A 305 -5.94 -25.72 11.90
CA PRO A 305 -7.21 -25.05 11.75
C PRO A 305 -8.26 -25.95 11.08
N SER A 306 -9.50 -25.91 11.54
CA SER A 306 -10.63 -26.54 10.84
C SER A 306 -10.87 -25.89 9.47
N ALA A 307 -11.62 -26.55 8.60
CA ALA A 307 -11.93 -26.02 7.27
C ALA A 307 -12.65 -24.65 7.33
N SER A 308 -13.54 -24.45 8.31
CA SER A 308 -14.23 -23.17 8.51
C SER A 308 -13.30 -22.07 9.01
N GLN A 309 -12.39 -22.37 9.92
CA GLN A 309 -11.37 -21.42 10.40
C GLN A 309 -10.41 -21.03 9.29
N LEU A 310 -10.02 -22.00 8.45
CA LEU A 310 -9.15 -21.74 7.30
C LEU A 310 -9.86 -20.86 6.27
N GLN A 311 -11.14 -21.11 5.99
CA GLN A 311 -11.95 -20.28 5.11
C GLN A 311 -12.06 -18.85 5.66
N CYS A 312 -12.34 -18.72 6.96
CA CYS A 312 -12.39 -17.43 7.62
C CYS A 312 -11.06 -16.67 7.45
N LEU A 313 -9.94 -17.31 7.79
CA LEU A 313 -8.62 -16.72 7.62
C LEU A 313 -8.34 -16.28 6.17
N GLN A 314 -8.70 -17.11 5.18
CA GLN A 314 -8.53 -16.77 3.77
C GLN A 314 -9.29 -15.50 3.39
N VAL A 315 -10.54 -15.35 3.81
CA VAL A 315 -11.36 -14.17 3.53
C VAL A 315 -10.77 -12.91 4.17
N LEU A 316 -10.34 -12.99 5.43
CA LEU A 316 -9.68 -11.88 6.13
C LEU A 316 -8.39 -11.45 5.42
N LEU A 317 -7.53 -12.40 5.05
CA LEU A 317 -6.28 -12.10 4.34
C LEU A 317 -6.52 -11.59 2.92
N LEU A 318 -7.55 -12.09 2.22
CA LEU A 318 -7.96 -11.55 0.92
C LEU A 318 -8.42 -10.09 1.04
N PHE A 319 -9.19 -9.76 2.06
CA PHE A 319 -9.64 -8.40 2.31
C PHE A 319 -8.46 -7.47 2.62
N LEU A 320 -7.56 -7.87 3.52
CA LEU A 320 -6.32 -7.14 3.79
C LEU A 320 -5.45 -6.96 2.54
N ARG A 321 -5.35 -7.98 1.68
CA ARG A 321 -4.63 -7.89 0.40
C ARG A 321 -5.22 -6.83 -0.51
N VAL A 322 -6.55 -6.74 -0.58
CA VAL A 322 -7.23 -5.72 -1.36
C VAL A 322 -6.95 -4.32 -0.79
N LEU A 323 -7.02 -4.14 0.52
CA LEU A 323 -6.70 -2.86 1.18
C LEU A 323 -5.23 -2.47 0.98
N SER A 324 -4.30 -3.43 1.05
CA SER A 324 -2.88 -3.22 0.80
C SER A 324 -2.62 -2.78 -0.65
N ARG A 325 -3.31 -3.39 -1.62
CA ARG A 325 -3.24 -2.99 -3.02
C ARG A 325 -3.74 -1.55 -3.23
N ILE A 326 -4.92 -1.22 -2.69
CA ILE A 326 -5.47 0.14 -2.76
C ILE A 326 -4.49 1.14 -2.15
N ASN A 327 -3.91 0.82 -0.98
CA ASN A 327 -2.93 1.67 -0.32
C ASN A 327 -1.70 1.94 -1.22
N SER A 328 -1.17 0.91 -1.88
CA SER A 328 0.01 1.04 -2.75
C SER A 328 -0.28 1.79 -4.05
N GLU A 329 -1.42 1.53 -4.69
CA GLU A 329 -1.81 2.17 -5.96
C GLU A 329 -2.09 3.68 -5.81
N HIS A 330 -2.33 4.16 -4.58
CA HIS A 330 -2.66 5.55 -4.29
C HIS A 330 -1.62 6.29 -3.43
N GLY A 331 -0.37 5.87 -3.51
CA GLY A 331 0.76 6.59 -2.91
C GLY A 331 0.90 6.44 -1.40
N TYR A 332 0.43 5.32 -0.85
CA TYR A 332 0.57 4.95 0.57
C TYR A 332 -0.06 5.96 1.55
N PRO A 333 -1.39 6.16 1.54
CA PRO A 333 -2.09 6.97 2.54
C PRO A 333 -1.76 6.59 3.99
N ILE A 334 -1.47 5.30 4.23
CA ILE A 334 -0.87 4.79 5.48
C ILE A 334 0.42 4.03 5.16
N SER A 335 1.33 3.92 6.13
CA SER A 335 2.55 3.14 5.96
C SER A 335 2.22 1.70 5.56
N TYR A 336 2.91 1.16 4.55
CA TYR A 336 2.78 -0.24 4.15
C TYR A 336 3.18 -1.21 5.29
N GLU A 337 4.02 -0.78 6.22
CA GLU A 337 4.42 -1.54 7.41
C GLU A 337 3.25 -1.81 8.36
N THR A 338 2.18 -0.98 8.29
CA THR A 338 0.95 -1.22 9.06
C THR A 338 0.34 -2.60 8.78
N PHE A 339 0.56 -3.13 7.58
CA PHE A 339 0.06 -4.44 7.17
C PHE A 339 0.90 -5.62 7.68
N TYR A 340 2.10 -5.40 8.20
CA TYR A 340 2.96 -6.48 8.68
C TYR A 340 2.37 -7.22 9.88
N ILE A 341 2.53 -8.53 9.88
CA ILE A 341 2.18 -9.44 10.98
C ILE A 341 3.44 -10.23 11.35
N PRO A 342 4.35 -9.66 12.17
CA PRO A 342 5.63 -10.28 12.51
C PRO A 342 5.50 -11.66 13.15
N GLU A 343 4.40 -11.92 13.86
CA GLU A 343 4.09 -13.17 14.56
C GLU A 343 3.98 -14.37 13.62
N VAL A 344 3.80 -14.13 12.33
CA VAL A 344 3.81 -15.19 11.29
C VAL A 344 5.10 -15.99 11.32
N ARG A 345 6.24 -15.39 11.67
CA ARG A 345 7.54 -16.08 11.76
C ARG A 345 7.59 -17.12 12.86
N GLU A 346 6.84 -16.91 13.93
CA GLU A 346 6.76 -17.81 15.08
C GLU A 346 5.68 -18.88 14.85
N ALA A 347 4.59 -18.49 14.19
CA ALA A 347 3.45 -19.37 13.93
C ALA A 347 3.71 -20.38 12.81
N HIS A 348 4.56 -20.05 11.83
CA HIS A 348 4.78 -20.85 10.63
C HIS A 348 6.26 -21.07 10.33
N ASN A 349 6.60 -22.30 9.89
CA ASN A 349 7.90 -22.58 9.29
C ASN A 349 7.95 -21.98 7.88
N LEU A 350 8.38 -20.72 7.76
CA LEU A 350 8.41 -19.99 6.49
C LEU A 350 9.26 -20.67 5.41
N PRO A 351 10.48 -21.22 5.72
CA PRO A 351 11.27 -21.98 4.75
C PRO A 351 10.50 -23.16 4.15
N GLU A 352 9.89 -23.98 4.98
CA GLU A 352 9.12 -25.14 4.51
C GLU A 352 7.88 -24.74 3.73
N SER A 353 7.14 -23.73 4.20
CA SER A 353 5.96 -23.17 3.53
C SER A 353 6.31 -22.63 2.16
N TYR A 354 7.45 -21.93 2.03
CA TYR A 354 7.92 -21.39 0.76
C TYR A 354 8.34 -22.51 -0.21
N VAL A 355 9.12 -23.48 0.23
CA VAL A 355 9.55 -24.60 -0.63
C VAL A 355 8.34 -25.40 -1.13
N ARG A 356 7.38 -25.69 -0.26
CA ARG A 356 6.12 -26.33 -0.66
C ARG A 356 5.39 -25.54 -1.73
N TRP A 357 5.17 -24.25 -1.49
CA TRP A 357 4.52 -23.37 -2.45
C TRP A 357 5.29 -23.33 -3.78
N LEU A 358 6.62 -23.21 -3.75
CA LEU A 358 7.47 -23.16 -4.93
C LEU A 358 7.39 -24.45 -5.76
N VAL A 359 7.45 -25.61 -5.10
CA VAL A 359 7.37 -26.93 -5.75
C VAL A 359 6.00 -27.12 -6.41
N ASP A 360 4.92 -26.74 -5.74
CA ASP A 360 3.57 -26.86 -6.28
C ASP A 360 3.36 -25.95 -7.49
N VAL A 361 3.87 -24.70 -7.44
CA VAL A 361 3.89 -23.80 -8.60
C VAL A 361 4.70 -24.37 -9.76
N GLN A 362 5.87 -24.97 -9.50
CA GLN A 362 6.71 -25.58 -10.55
C GLN A 362 6.01 -26.79 -11.21
N LYS A 363 5.21 -27.54 -10.45
CA LYS A 363 4.39 -28.65 -10.96
C LYS A 363 3.14 -28.21 -11.70
N GLY A 364 2.86 -26.91 -11.76
CA GLY A 364 1.64 -26.35 -12.39
C GLY A 364 0.38 -26.53 -11.55
N VAL A 365 0.50 -26.79 -10.25
CA VAL A 365 -0.63 -26.83 -9.32
C VAL A 365 -1.19 -25.40 -9.19
N ASP A 366 -2.51 -25.26 -9.24
CA ASP A 366 -3.17 -23.99 -8.95
C ASP A 366 -3.06 -23.68 -7.44
N VAL A 367 -2.10 -22.84 -7.10
CA VAL A 367 -1.87 -22.39 -5.71
C VAL A 367 -2.87 -21.33 -5.26
N SER A 368 -3.68 -20.78 -6.18
CA SER A 368 -4.69 -19.76 -5.84
C SER A 368 -5.91 -20.34 -5.13
N GLY A 369 -6.24 -21.61 -5.40
CA GLY A 369 -7.36 -22.32 -4.80
C GLY A 369 -7.09 -22.91 -3.42
N GLY A 370 -5.81 -22.99 -2.99
CA GLY A 370 -5.38 -23.54 -1.71
C GLY A 370 -4.89 -22.44 -0.74
N PHE A 371 -4.77 -22.81 0.53
CA PHE A 371 -4.12 -21.90 1.49
C PHE A 371 -2.60 -22.06 1.44
N TYR A 372 -1.94 -21.05 0.91
CA TYR A 372 -0.50 -20.86 0.93
C TYR A 372 -0.19 -19.48 1.49
N ILE A 373 0.54 -19.44 2.58
CA ILE A 373 0.90 -18.18 3.26
C ILE A 373 1.68 -17.24 2.33
N CYS A 374 2.44 -17.78 1.39
CA CYS A 374 3.19 -17.04 0.38
C CYS A 374 2.31 -16.31 -0.64
N ASN A 375 1.00 -16.56 -0.68
CA ASN A 375 0.06 -15.80 -1.48
C ASN A 375 -0.29 -14.42 -0.88
N TYR A 376 0.18 -14.14 0.35
CA TYR A 376 -0.12 -12.92 1.10
C TYR A 376 1.15 -12.18 1.54
N PRO A 377 2.02 -11.79 0.59
CA PRO A 377 3.34 -11.21 0.91
C PRO A 377 3.28 -9.88 1.65
N PHE A 378 2.17 -9.15 1.57
CA PHE A 378 1.97 -7.87 2.23
C PHE A 378 2.08 -7.95 3.77
N MET A 379 1.84 -9.13 4.36
CA MET A 379 1.92 -9.32 5.82
C MET A 379 3.32 -9.66 6.32
N PHE A 380 4.25 -9.97 5.43
CA PHE A 380 5.62 -10.33 5.81
C PHE A 380 6.44 -9.07 6.12
N ASP A 381 7.03 -9.04 7.29
CA ASP A 381 8.03 -8.04 7.65
C ASP A 381 9.37 -8.28 6.90
N PRO A 382 10.31 -7.34 6.89
CA PRO A 382 11.57 -7.49 6.20
C PRO A 382 12.36 -8.75 6.58
N THR A 383 12.29 -9.16 7.85
CA THR A 383 12.97 -10.38 8.34
C THR A 383 12.37 -11.66 7.76
N ALA A 384 11.04 -11.73 7.66
CA ALA A 384 10.35 -12.84 7.00
C ALA A 384 10.70 -12.92 5.52
N LYS A 385 10.70 -11.78 4.82
CA LYS A 385 11.06 -11.68 3.39
C LYS A 385 12.52 -12.07 3.13
N GLU A 386 13.44 -11.63 3.98
CA GLU A 386 14.83 -12.05 3.93
C GLU A 386 14.98 -13.56 4.13
N THR A 387 14.23 -14.14 5.08
CA THR A 387 14.22 -15.60 5.33
C THR A 387 13.73 -16.37 4.10
N ILE A 388 12.68 -15.89 3.44
CA ILE A 388 12.17 -16.48 2.19
C ILE A 388 13.20 -16.37 1.06
N LEU A 389 13.86 -15.20 0.92
CA LEU A 389 14.91 -15.00 -0.07
C LEU A 389 16.10 -15.94 0.15
N LYS A 390 16.55 -16.09 1.40
CA LYS A 390 17.60 -17.06 1.77
C LYS A 390 17.20 -18.50 1.43
N THR A 391 15.93 -18.82 1.62
CA THR A 391 15.39 -20.15 1.28
C THR A 391 15.36 -20.38 -0.23
N ASP A 392 14.92 -19.38 -1.02
CA ASP A 392 14.93 -19.44 -2.50
C ASP A 392 16.34 -19.60 -3.04
N GLN A 393 17.28 -18.85 -2.48
CA GLN A 393 18.69 -18.94 -2.83
C GLN A 393 19.24 -20.36 -2.54
N ALA A 394 19.07 -20.86 -1.30
CA ALA A 394 19.57 -22.18 -0.91
C ALA A 394 18.97 -23.29 -1.79
N PHE A 395 17.68 -23.23 -2.08
CA PHE A 395 16.99 -24.15 -2.96
C PHE A 395 17.54 -24.10 -4.40
N SER A 396 17.72 -22.88 -4.94
CA SER A 396 18.27 -22.69 -6.28
C SER A 396 19.74 -23.13 -6.38
N GLN A 397 20.55 -22.89 -5.36
CA GLN A 397 21.95 -23.34 -5.28
C GLN A 397 22.02 -24.88 -5.24
N GLN A 398 21.18 -25.50 -4.44
CA GLN A 398 21.10 -26.96 -4.37
C GLN A 398 20.72 -27.57 -5.72
N GLN A 399 19.74 -27.01 -6.41
CA GLN A 399 19.37 -27.45 -7.76
C GLN A 399 20.53 -27.27 -8.76
N ALA A 400 21.21 -26.12 -8.73
CA ALA A 400 22.34 -25.84 -9.61
C ALA A 400 23.51 -26.84 -9.37
N GLN A 401 23.79 -27.16 -8.11
CA GLN A 401 24.81 -28.14 -7.75
C GLN A 401 24.42 -29.57 -8.19
N GLN A 402 23.17 -29.97 -7.96
CA GLN A 402 22.66 -31.29 -8.42
C GLN A 402 22.75 -31.41 -9.94
N ASN A 403 22.35 -30.37 -10.68
CA ASN A 403 22.46 -30.35 -12.15
C ASN A 403 23.93 -30.46 -12.61
N SER A 404 24.85 -29.81 -11.91
CA SER A 404 26.29 -29.92 -12.22
C SER A 404 26.84 -31.34 -12.01
N ILE A 405 26.39 -32.03 -10.94
CA ILE A 405 26.77 -33.42 -10.70
C ILE A 405 26.18 -34.34 -11.80
N VAL A 406 24.92 -34.15 -12.16
CA VAL A 406 24.29 -34.93 -13.24
C VAL A 406 25.02 -34.72 -14.57
N GLN A 407 25.34 -33.48 -14.91
CA GLN A 407 26.10 -33.16 -16.12
C GLN A 407 27.50 -33.76 -16.10
N MET A 408 28.17 -33.74 -14.95
CA MET A 408 29.47 -34.40 -14.79
C MET A 408 29.38 -35.91 -15.07
N LEU A 409 28.34 -36.56 -14.56
CA LEU A 409 28.11 -38.01 -14.78
C LEU A 409 27.78 -38.32 -16.24
N VAL A 410 27.10 -37.42 -16.95
CA VAL A 410 26.69 -37.62 -18.36
C VAL A 410 27.80 -37.25 -19.33
N SER A 411 28.50 -36.14 -19.10
CA SER A 411 29.52 -35.61 -20.02
C SER A 411 30.95 -36.03 -19.73
N GLY A 412 31.22 -36.54 -18.51
CA GLY A 412 32.56 -36.89 -18.05
C GLY A 412 33.46 -35.67 -17.76
N GLN A 413 32.92 -34.42 -17.88
CA GLN A 413 33.69 -33.21 -17.64
C GLN A 413 33.43 -32.73 -16.19
N ALA A 414 34.51 -32.46 -15.46
CA ALA A 414 34.42 -31.91 -14.10
C ALA A 414 33.83 -30.50 -14.15
N GLN A 415 32.70 -30.31 -13.48
CA GLN A 415 32.11 -28.98 -13.32
C GLN A 415 32.39 -28.44 -11.92
N ILE A 416 32.78 -27.16 -11.87
CA ILE A 416 33.06 -26.47 -10.60
C ILE A 416 31.72 -26.16 -9.92
N PRO A 417 31.54 -26.52 -8.62
CA PRO A 417 30.27 -26.28 -7.89
C PRO A 417 30.08 -24.81 -7.44
N TYR A 418 30.98 -23.94 -7.81
CA TYR A 418 30.97 -22.50 -7.49
C TYR A 418 31.01 -21.66 -8.76
N LEU A 419 30.48 -20.43 -8.69
CA LEU A 419 30.79 -19.37 -9.64
C LEU A 419 32.13 -18.74 -9.20
N MET A 420 33.21 -19.11 -9.85
CA MET A 420 34.55 -18.59 -9.54
C MET A 420 34.83 -17.40 -10.43
N LEU A 421 35.11 -16.23 -9.82
CA LEU A 421 35.63 -15.06 -10.52
C LEU A 421 37.10 -14.83 -10.13
N MET A 422 37.97 -14.85 -11.12
CA MET A 422 39.37 -14.52 -10.95
C MET A 422 39.66 -13.15 -11.55
N VAL A 423 39.96 -12.16 -10.74
CA VAL A 423 40.11 -10.75 -11.15
C VAL A 423 41.44 -10.16 -10.71
N THR A 424 41.92 -9.20 -11.44
CA THR A 424 43.05 -8.34 -11.02
C THR A 424 42.51 -7.04 -10.45
N ARG A 425 43.21 -6.44 -9.48
CA ARG A 425 42.78 -5.15 -8.90
C ARG A 425 42.77 -4.02 -9.91
N GLU A 426 43.71 -4.06 -10.87
CA GLU A 426 43.87 -3.03 -11.90
C GLU A 426 42.82 -3.09 -13.02
N ASN A 427 42.33 -4.30 -13.35
CA ASN A 427 41.37 -4.52 -14.45
C ASN A 427 40.07 -5.19 -13.96
N ILE A 428 39.68 -4.90 -12.73
CA ILE A 428 38.56 -5.60 -12.05
C ILE A 428 37.25 -5.59 -12.86
N VAL A 429 36.93 -4.49 -13.54
CA VAL A 429 35.73 -4.37 -14.39
C VAL A 429 35.83 -5.29 -15.61
N GLN A 430 36.92 -5.19 -16.35
CA GLN A 430 37.11 -5.94 -17.60
C GLN A 430 37.18 -7.45 -17.35
N ASP A 431 37.94 -7.89 -16.32
CA ASP A 431 38.06 -9.29 -15.95
C ASP A 431 36.71 -9.88 -15.58
N THR A 432 35.93 -9.11 -14.79
CA THR A 432 34.57 -9.52 -14.38
C THR A 432 33.63 -9.65 -15.58
N ILE A 433 33.65 -8.68 -16.48
CA ILE A 433 32.80 -8.66 -17.68
C ILE A 433 33.05 -9.88 -18.56
N ILE A 434 34.34 -10.18 -18.88
CA ILE A 434 34.71 -11.30 -19.70
C ILE A 434 34.22 -12.64 -19.15
N GLN A 435 34.35 -12.84 -17.80
CA GLN A 435 33.94 -14.08 -17.17
C GLN A 435 32.42 -14.21 -17.05
N LEU A 436 31.71 -13.12 -16.77
CA LEU A 436 30.24 -13.15 -16.68
C LEU A 436 29.56 -13.30 -18.04
N GLN A 437 30.15 -12.78 -19.12
CA GLN A 437 29.64 -12.97 -20.49
C GLN A 437 29.58 -14.46 -20.87
N SER A 438 30.55 -15.25 -20.42
CA SER A 438 30.62 -16.68 -20.69
C SER A 438 29.72 -17.52 -19.77
N SER A 439 29.19 -16.93 -18.68
CA SER A 439 28.41 -17.64 -17.66
C SER A 439 26.95 -17.84 -18.07
N ASN A 440 26.45 -19.06 -17.90
CA ASN A 440 25.05 -19.36 -18.12
C ASN A 440 24.20 -19.09 -16.86
N THR A 441 22.86 -19.15 -16.98
CA THR A 441 21.94 -18.89 -15.86
C THR A 441 22.13 -19.85 -14.69
N THR A 442 22.53 -21.11 -14.94
CA THR A 442 22.78 -22.10 -13.90
C THR A 442 24.03 -21.75 -13.11
N ASP A 443 25.08 -21.28 -13.80
CA ASP A 443 26.34 -20.87 -13.15
C ASP A 443 26.14 -19.65 -12.24
N LEU A 444 25.36 -18.68 -12.68
CA LEU A 444 25.04 -17.48 -11.89
C LEU A 444 24.25 -17.77 -10.60
N LYS A 445 23.64 -18.93 -10.50
CA LYS A 445 22.94 -19.38 -9.28
C LYS A 445 23.82 -20.22 -8.35
N LYS A 446 25.04 -20.54 -8.72
CA LYS A 446 26.00 -21.19 -7.82
C LYS A 446 26.51 -20.19 -6.77
N PRO A 447 27.01 -20.65 -5.62
CA PRO A 447 27.67 -19.78 -4.66
C PRO A 447 28.85 -19.05 -5.32
N LEU A 448 28.89 -17.74 -5.15
CA LEU A 448 29.98 -16.90 -5.67
C LEU A 448 31.25 -17.09 -4.82
N ARG A 449 32.38 -17.23 -5.48
CA ARG A 449 33.70 -17.14 -4.90
C ARG A 449 34.57 -16.24 -5.76
N VAL A 450 35.27 -15.30 -5.14
CA VAL A 450 36.16 -14.36 -5.78
C VAL A 450 37.58 -14.66 -5.37
N LYS A 451 38.50 -14.59 -6.31
CA LYS A 451 39.94 -14.65 -6.07
C LYS A 451 40.64 -13.50 -6.79
N PHE A 452 41.36 -12.68 -6.05
CA PHE A 452 42.28 -11.73 -6.67
C PHE A 452 43.53 -12.46 -7.17
N ALA A 453 43.91 -12.18 -8.41
CA ALA A 453 45.11 -12.76 -9.00
C ALA A 453 46.33 -12.31 -8.15
N GLU A 454 47.28 -13.21 -7.97
CA GLU A 454 48.50 -12.98 -7.19
C GLU A 454 48.29 -12.92 -5.66
N GLU A 455 47.06 -13.14 -5.14
CA GLU A 455 46.79 -13.20 -3.71
C GLU A 455 46.48 -14.63 -3.25
N GLU A 456 47.04 -15.05 -2.11
CA GLU A 456 46.81 -16.38 -1.55
C GLU A 456 45.55 -16.48 -0.69
N ALA A 457 44.84 -15.38 -0.50
CA ALA A 457 43.65 -15.31 0.34
C ALA A 457 42.51 -16.22 -0.16
N GLU A 458 42.02 -17.10 0.72
CA GLU A 458 40.78 -17.85 0.46
C GLU A 458 39.54 -17.00 0.76
N ASP A 459 38.55 -17.07 -0.14
CA ASP A 459 37.30 -16.31 0.03
C ASP A 459 36.39 -16.96 1.10
N ALA A 460 36.46 -16.43 2.31
CA ALA A 460 35.53 -16.74 3.41
C ALA A 460 34.35 -15.71 3.49
N GLY A 461 34.12 -14.95 2.42
CA GLY A 461 33.08 -13.91 2.30
C GLY A 461 33.60 -12.48 2.33
N GLY A 462 34.81 -12.21 2.85
CA GLY A 462 35.42 -10.89 2.89
C GLY A 462 35.95 -10.46 1.53
N VAL A 463 36.60 -11.37 0.81
CA VAL A 463 37.12 -11.12 -0.55
C VAL A 463 35.97 -10.76 -1.48
N THR A 464 34.84 -11.45 -1.38
CA THR A 464 33.62 -11.12 -2.14
C THR A 464 33.09 -9.71 -1.79
N LYS A 465 33.07 -9.31 -0.52
CA LYS A 465 32.64 -7.96 -0.12
C LYS A 465 33.56 -6.89 -0.69
N GLU A 466 34.87 -7.09 -0.55
CA GLU A 466 35.90 -6.20 -1.10
C GLU A 466 35.79 -6.08 -2.63
N PHE A 467 35.60 -7.19 -3.31
CA PHE A 467 35.37 -7.23 -4.75
C PHE A 467 34.17 -6.34 -5.16
N PHE A 468 33.01 -6.51 -4.52
CA PHE A 468 31.85 -5.69 -4.85
C PHE A 468 32.12 -4.19 -4.56
N MET A 469 32.78 -3.87 -3.47
CA MET A 469 33.11 -2.48 -3.11
C MET A 469 34.00 -1.85 -4.20
N LEU A 470 35.07 -2.50 -4.59
CA LEU A 470 36.01 -1.99 -5.60
C LEU A 470 35.36 -1.92 -6.99
N LEU A 471 34.65 -2.97 -7.36
CA LEU A 471 33.99 -3.07 -8.66
C LEU A 471 32.91 -1.99 -8.85
N ILE A 472 32.05 -1.80 -7.85
CA ILE A 472 30.99 -0.78 -7.90
C ILE A 472 31.56 0.63 -7.95
N LYS A 473 32.62 0.90 -7.16
CA LYS A 473 33.29 2.19 -7.19
C LYS A 473 33.85 2.50 -8.59
N GLU A 474 34.42 1.51 -9.25
CA GLU A 474 34.98 1.69 -10.60
C GLU A 474 33.86 1.85 -11.65
N ILE A 475 32.82 1.01 -11.63
CA ILE A 475 31.70 1.08 -12.58
C ILE A 475 30.93 2.41 -12.48
N LEU A 476 30.81 2.97 -11.27
CA LEU A 476 30.11 4.24 -11.06
C LEU A 476 31.00 5.45 -11.31
N ASN A 477 32.29 5.26 -11.67
CA ASN A 477 33.18 6.36 -11.98
C ASN A 477 32.62 7.16 -13.18
N PRO A 478 32.43 8.49 -13.04
CA PRO A 478 31.91 9.35 -14.09
C PRO A 478 32.68 9.26 -15.43
N ASP A 479 33.97 8.90 -15.38
CA ASP A 479 34.81 8.76 -16.57
C ASP A 479 34.30 7.70 -17.56
N TYR A 480 33.56 6.70 -17.09
CA TYR A 480 32.88 5.73 -17.98
C TYR A 480 31.65 6.29 -18.69
N GLY A 481 31.10 7.40 -18.19
CA GLY A 481 29.93 8.06 -18.80
C GLY A 481 28.65 7.24 -18.86
N MET A 482 28.56 6.13 -18.13
CA MET A 482 27.36 5.26 -18.12
C MET A 482 26.23 5.82 -17.28
N PHE A 483 26.57 6.50 -16.20
CA PHE A 483 25.60 7.10 -15.28
C PHE A 483 25.86 8.60 -15.14
N LYS A 484 24.78 9.35 -14.98
CA LYS A 484 24.81 10.79 -14.71
C LYS A 484 24.65 11.01 -13.21
N GLU A 485 25.54 11.78 -12.64
CA GLU A 485 25.48 12.23 -11.25
C GLU A 485 24.60 13.49 -11.13
N TYR A 486 23.78 13.54 -10.09
CA TYR A 486 22.97 14.68 -9.71
C TYR A 486 23.49 15.24 -8.38
N GLU A 487 24.33 16.28 -8.46
CA GLU A 487 25.01 16.86 -7.30
C GLU A 487 24.06 17.28 -6.16
N GLU A 488 22.85 17.76 -6.51
CA GLU A 488 21.86 18.23 -5.54
C GLU A 488 21.33 17.13 -4.60
N SER A 489 21.25 15.91 -5.09
CA SER A 489 20.72 14.75 -4.36
C SER A 489 21.81 13.73 -3.98
N ASN A 490 23.04 13.92 -4.47
CA ASN A 490 24.09 12.90 -4.51
C ASN A 490 23.59 11.58 -5.14
N GLY A 491 22.60 11.68 -6.01
CA GLY A 491 21.98 10.55 -6.68
C GLY A 491 22.59 10.30 -8.07
N MET A 492 22.41 9.08 -8.57
CA MET A 492 22.82 8.70 -9.92
C MET A 492 21.64 8.19 -10.73
N TRP A 493 21.69 8.42 -12.05
CA TRP A 493 20.72 7.87 -12.98
C TRP A 493 21.39 7.46 -14.27
N PHE A 494 20.72 6.64 -15.08
CA PHE A 494 21.22 6.22 -16.39
C PHE A 494 21.51 7.42 -17.29
N ASN A 495 22.63 7.41 -17.94
CA ASN A 495 22.99 8.45 -18.89
C ASN A 495 22.37 8.11 -20.27
N ALA A 496 21.43 8.94 -20.72
CA ALA A 496 20.78 8.78 -22.04
C ALA A 496 21.76 8.90 -23.22
N MET A 497 22.85 9.63 -23.03
CA MET A 497 23.82 9.99 -24.06
C MET A 497 25.16 9.25 -23.91
N THR A 498 25.10 8.04 -23.36
CA THR A 498 26.30 7.19 -23.23
C THR A 498 26.82 6.70 -24.57
N PHE A 499 28.14 6.49 -24.68
CA PHE A 499 28.77 5.79 -25.78
C PHE A 499 28.92 4.29 -25.54
N GLU A 500 28.65 3.85 -24.30
CA GLU A 500 28.82 2.46 -23.91
C GLU A 500 27.69 1.58 -24.45
N ASP A 501 28.04 0.36 -24.80
CA ASP A 501 27.10 -0.63 -25.34
C ASP A 501 26.14 -1.12 -24.23
N ASN A 502 24.89 -1.41 -24.60
CA ASN A 502 23.88 -1.93 -23.67
C ASN A 502 24.28 -3.25 -22.98
N SER A 503 25.26 -3.98 -23.51
CA SER A 503 25.81 -5.17 -22.86
C SER A 503 26.46 -4.88 -21.51
N TYR A 504 27.02 -3.69 -21.31
CA TYR A 504 27.57 -3.27 -20.03
C TYR A 504 26.46 -3.10 -18.98
N TYR A 505 25.36 -2.46 -19.35
CA TYR A 505 24.19 -2.33 -18.45
C TYR A 505 23.59 -3.70 -18.10
N TYR A 506 23.56 -4.62 -19.05
CA TYR A 506 23.15 -6.00 -18.79
C TYR A 506 24.06 -6.69 -17.75
N LEU A 507 25.35 -6.52 -17.87
CA LEU A 507 26.34 -7.10 -16.93
C LEU A 507 26.28 -6.44 -15.55
N ILE A 508 26.06 -5.13 -15.50
CA ILE A 508 25.83 -4.43 -14.21
C ILE A 508 24.54 -4.94 -13.56
N GLY A 509 23.50 -5.22 -14.35
CA GLY A 509 22.28 -5.87 -13.85
C GLY A 509 22.55 -7.24 -13.24
N ILE A 510 23.38 -8.07 -13.87
CA ILE A 510 23.84 -9.36 -13.30
C ILE A 510 24.58 -9.15 -11.98
N LEU A 511 25.50 -8.19 -11.92
CA LEU A 511 26.25 -7.88 -10.69
C LEU A 511 25.36 -7.42 -9.56
N TYR A 512 24.37 -6.60 -9.85
CA TYR A 512 23.34 -6.18 -8.90
C TYR A 512 22.56 -7.39 -8.36
N GLY A 513 22.18 -8.28 -9.26
CA GLY A 513 21.52 -9.53 -8.89
C GLY A 513 22.41 -10.44 -8.02
N LEU A 514 23.70 -10.55 -8.36
CA LEU A 514 24.67 -11.35 -7.60
C LEU A 514 24.92 -10.75 -6.21
N ALA A 515 24.94 -9.42 -6.04
CA ALA A 515 25.07 -8.78 -4.74
C ALA A 515 23.90 -9.16 -3.83
N ILE A 516 22.65 -9.04 -4.31
CA ILE A 516 21.46 -9.47 -3.58
C ILE A 516 21.51 -10.97 -3.27
N TYR A 517 21.85 -11.78 -4.29
CA TYR A 517 21.85 -13.24 -4.18
C TYR A 517 22.94 -13.75 -3.24
N ASN A 518 23.99 -12.98 -2.97
CA ASN A 518 25.04 -13.29 -2.00
C ASN A 518 24.97 -12.46 -0.71
N PHE A 519 23.84 -11.76 -0.47
CA PHE A 519 23.59 -10.93 0.73
C PHE A 519 24.70 -9.90 1.00
N THR A 520 25.25 -9.34 -0.07
CA THR A 520 26.28 -8.31 0.00
C THR A 520 25.63 -6.95 -0.19
N ILE A 521 25.74 -6.10 0.83
CA ILE A 521 25.31 -4.70 0.74
C ILE A 521 26.30 -3.96 -0.16
N ILE A 522 25.78 -3.23 -1.14
CA ILE A 522 26.58 -2.42 -2.07
C ILE A 522 26.15 -0.96 -1.97
N ASN A 523 27.14 -0.06 -1.94
CA ASN A 523 26.86 1.37 -1.87
C ASN A 523 26.62 1.93 -3.29
N VAL A 524 25.37 2.10 -3.65
CA VAL A 524 24.94 2.62 -4.94
C VAL A 524 23.89 3.69 -4.77
N PRO A 525 24.13 4.93 -5.22
CA PRO A 525 23.27 6.07 -4.95
C PRO A 525 22.11 6.19 -5.98
N PHE A 526 21.45 5.08 -6.28
CA PHE A 526 20.27 5.13 -7.13
C PHE A 526 19.01 5.46 -6.33
N PRO A 527 18.10 6.28 -6.88
CA PRO A 527 16.86 6.64 -6.23
C PRO A 527 15.88 5.47 -6.15
N LEU A 528 14.86 5.60 -5.30
CA LEU A 528 13.80 4.59 -5.13
C LEU A 528 13.11 4.23 -6.45
N VAL A 529 13.08 5.15 -7.40
CA VAL A 529 12.57 4.96 -8.76
C VAL A 529 13.17 3.73 -9.45
N LEU A 530 14.48 3.45 -9.28
CA LEU A 530 15.12 2.26 -9.87
C LEU A 530 14.43 0.98 -9.40
N TYR A 531 14.20 0.88 -8.08
CA TYR A 531 13.61 -0.30 -7.46
C TYR A 531 12.13 -0.45 -7.82
N ALA A 532 11.40 0.66 -7.93
CA ALA A 532 10.03 0.66 -8.44
C ALA A 532 9.96 0.14 -9.89
N LYS A 533 10.87 0.56 -10.76
CA LYS A 533 10.97 0.05 -12.14
C LYS A 533 11.36 -1.43 -12.21
N LEU A 534 12.24 -1.90 -11.33
CA LEU A 534 12.64 -3.32 -11.28
C LEU A 534 11.47 -4.24 -10.88
N LEU A 535 10.62 -3.79 -9.96
CA LEU A 535 9.47 -4.55 -9.49
C LEU A 535 8.26 -4.49 -10.43
N SER A 536 8.15 -3.46 -11.24
CA SER A 536 7.03 -3.27 -12.18
C SER A 536 7.19 -4.12 -13.44
N GLU A 537 6.08 -4.60 -14.00
CA GLU A 537 6.08 -5.30 -15.29
C GLU A 537 6.19 -4.34 -16.46
N GLU A 538 5.46 -3.24 -16.40
CA GLU A 538 5.48 -2.12 -17.34
C GLU A 538 6.17 -0.91 -16.71
N ASN A 539 6.53 0.07 -17.53
CA ASN A 539 7.09 1.33 -17.02
C ASN A 539 6.06 2.03 -16.13
N PRO A 540 6.35 2.23 -14.83
CA PRO A 540 5.41 2.87 -13.91
C PRO A 540 5.24 4.36 -14.23
N GLN A 541 4.07 4.90 -13.90
CA GLN A 541 3.84 6.33 -13.98
C GLN A 541 4.39 7.00 -12.72
N PHE A 542 5.38 7.85 -12.91
CA PHE A 542 6.02 8.60 -11.83
C PHE A 542 5.41 9.98 -11.64
N GLN A 543 5.62 10.56 -10.45
CA GLN A 543 5.15 11.87 -10.04
C GLN A 543 6.32 12.82 -9.74
N LEU A 544 6.02 14.09 -9.44
CA LEU A 544 7.03 15.08 -9.07
C LEU A 544 7.87 14.68 -7.85
N SER A 545 7.29 13.99 -6.88
CA SER A 545 8.00 13.44 -5.72
C SER A 545 9.08 12.43 -6.12
N ASP A 546 8.87 11.69 -7.20
CA ASP A 546 9.83 10.72 -7.70
C ASP A 546 10.99 11.42 -8.43
N LEU A 547 10.68 12.44 -9.23
CA LEU A 547 11.70 13.28 -9.88
C LEU A 547 12.53 14.06 -8.83
N ALA A 548 11.90 14.47 -7.74
CA ALA A 548 12.58 15.18 -6.65
C ALA A 548 13.69 14.36 -5.98
N GLN A 549 13.67 13.03 -6.08
CA GLN A 549 14.74 12.16 -5.58
C GLN A 549 16.03 12.30 -6.39
N LEU A 550 15.95 12.74 -7.65
CA LEU A 550 17.10 13.02 -8.51
C LEU A 550 17.42 14.51 -8.56
N SER A 551 16.45 15.33 -8.95
CA SER A 551 16.60 16.77 -9.10
C SER A 551 15.53 17.53 -8.32
N PRO A 552 15.78 17.83 -7.03
CA PRO A 552 14.86 18.59 -6.19
C PRO A 552 14.54 19.99 -6.76
N THR A 553 15.53 20.65 -7.39
CA THR A 553 15.35 21.97 -7.99
C THR A 553 14.42 21.93 -9.18
N THR A 554 14.61 20.96 -10.10
CA THR A 554 13.73 20.77 -11.25
C THR A 554 12.29 20.45 -10.81
N ALA A 555 12.14 19.54 -9.84
CA ALA A 555 10.84 19.19 -9.31
C ALA A 555 10.13 20.40 -8.69
N ARG A 556 10.86 21.24 -7.95
CA ARG A 556 10.33 22.49 -7.36
C ARG A 556 9.90 23.48 -8.45
N SER A 557 10.70 23.64 -9.51
CA SER A 557 10.36 24.52 -10.62
C SER A 557 9.11 24.06 -11.37
N LEU A 558 8.97 22.75 -11.58
CA LEU A 558 7.77 22.18 -12.21
C LEU A 558 6.54 22.28 -11.29
N GLN A 559 6.72 22.20 -9.96
CA GLN A 559 5.64 22.44 -9.01
C GLN A 559 5.19 23.90 -9.06
N GLN A 560 6.11 24.87 -9.11
CA GLN A 560 5.80 26.29 -9.27
C GLN A 560 5.01 26.55 -10.55
N LEU A 561 5.37 25.90 -11.66
CA LEU A 561 4.59 25.96 -12.90
C LEU A 561 3.16 25.44 -12.73
N LEU A 562 2.97 24.33 -12.02
CA LEU A 562 1.64 23.75 -11.75
C LEU A 562 0.78 24.69 -10.88
N ASP A 563 1.39 25.30 -9.88
CA ASP A 563 0.70 26.17 -8.90
C ASP A 563 0.40 27.57 -9.48
N TYR A 564 1.10 27.98 -10.52
CA TYR A 564 0.91 29.28 -11.15
C TYR A 564 -0.44 29.35 -11.90
N SER A 565 -1.30 30.30 -11.56
CA SER A 565 -2.68 30.36 -12.05
C SER A 565 -2.99 31.61 -12.92
N GLU A 566 -2.02 32.52 -13.07
CA GLU A 566 -2.21 33.75 -13.86
C GLU A 566 -2.26 33.46 -15.38
N ALA A 567 -2.86 34.35 -16.15
CA ALA A 567 -3.10 34.14 -17.57
C ALA A 567 -1.84 34.26 -18.45
N ASP A 568 -0.75 34.77 -17.90
CA ASP A 568 0.52 35.05 -18.59
C ASP A 568 1.56 33.92 -18.43
N THR A 569 1.13 32.70 -18.13
CA THR A 569 2.00 31.53 -17.93
C THR A 569 3.00 31.33 -19.08
N GLU A 570 2.56 31.52 -20.33
CA GLU A 570 3.41 31.36 -21.53
C GLU A 570 4.54 32.41 -21.57
N GLU A 571 4.25 33.68 -21.19
CA GLU A 571 5.22 34.76 -21.16
C GLU A 571 6.21 34.63 -20.02
N VAL A 572 5.73 34.23 -18.83
CA VAL A 572 6.54 34.14 -17.61
C VAL A 572 7.50 32.98 -17.67
N PHE A 573 7.05 31.78 -18.09
CA PHE A 573 7.89 30.60 -18.09
C PHE A 573 8.62 30.37 -19.42
N SER A 574 8.09 30.88 -20.52
CA SER A 574 8.68 30.75 -21.86
C SER A 574 9.11 29.35 -22.22
N LEU A 575 8.31 28.34 -21.81
CA LEU A 575 8.60 26.92 -22.00
C LEU A 575 7.84 26.37 -23.23
N THR A 576 8.49 25.47 -23.95
CA THR A 576 7.86 24.62 -24.96
C THR A 576 7.85 23.16 -24.50
N PHE A 577 7.18 22.26 -25.24
CA PHE A 577 7.16 20.81 -24.89
C PHE A 577 8.48 20.13 -25.25
N THR A 578 9.57 20.66 -24.68
CA THR A 578 10.93 20.16 -24.82
C THR A 578 11.58 19.91 -23.47
N VAL A 579 12.63 19.10 -23.46
CA VAL A 579 13.55 18.95 -22.35
C VAL A 579 14.96 19.22 -22.86
N SER A 580 15.69 20.09 -22.14
CA SER A 580 17.09 20.41 -22.50
C SER A 580 18.04 19.38 -21.89
N GLU A 581 18.83 18.74 -22.72
CA GLU A 581 19.91 17.84 -22.32
C GLU A 581 21.25 18.51 -22.61
N SER A 582 22.11 18.54 -21.59
CA SER A 582 23.48 19.08 -21.72
C SER A 582 24.48 17.94 -21.75
N GLN A 583 25.27 17.87 -22.82
CA GLN A 583 26.37 16.90 -22.95
C GLN A 583 27.57 17.56 -23.62
N PHE A 584 28.78 17.35 -23.03
CA PHE A 584 30.04 17.90 -23.53
C PHE A 584 30.03 19.40 -23.85
N GLY A 585 29.19 20.18 -23.11
CA GLY A 585 29.03 21.61 -23.29
C GLY A 585 28.04 22.02 -24.38
N GLU A 586 27.46 21.07 -25.11
CA GLU A 586 26.34 21.33 -26.05
C GLU A 586 25.00 21.06 -25.35
N VAL A 587 24.05 21.98 -25.53
CA VAL A 587 22.67 21.83 -25.04
C VAL A 587 21.78 21.49 -26.24
N THR A 588 21.10 20.34 -26.14
CA THR A 588 20.14 19.90 -27.17
C THR A 588 18.74 19.81 -26.57
N ASP A 589 17.76 20.40 -27.25
CA ASP A 589 16.36 20.30 -26.85
C ASP A 589 15.69 19.10 -27.52
N LYS A 590 15.17 18.19 -26.69
CA LYS A 590 14.43 16.99 -27.12
C LYS A 590 12.94 17.24 -27.02
N PRO A 591 12.13 17.05 -28.09
CA PRO A 591 10.70 17.20 -28.02
C PRO A 591 10.06 16.07 -27.19
N LEU A 592 9.20 16.45 -26.24
CA LEU A 592 8.46 15.51 -25.39
C LEU A 592 7.29 14.83 -26.11
N LYS A 593 6.79 15.48 -27.17
CA LYS A 593 5.78 14.96 -28.11
C LYS A 593 6.02 15.49 -29.51
N SER A 594 5.35 14.92 -30.50
CA SER A 594 5.51 15.33 -31.91
C SER A 594 5.22 16.83 -32.09
N GLY A 595 6.20 17.59 -32.63
CA GLY A 595 6.11 19.04 -32.80
C GLY A 595 6.18 19.83 -31.50
N GLY A 596 6.64 19.22 -30.41
CA GLY A 596 6.67 19.83 -29.08
C GLY A 596 7.50 21.11 -28.99
N GLU A 597 8.51 21.25 -29.83
CA GLU A 597 9.37 22.44 -29.95
C GLU A 597 8.58 23.72 -30.36
N ASN A 598 7.42 23.53 -31.00
CA ASN A 598 6.55 24.60 -31.45
C ASN A 598 5.28 24.76 -30.58
N ILE A 599 5.15 24.04 -29.49
CA ILE A 599 3.98 24.06 -28.61
C ILE A 599 4.37 24.73 -27.30
N SER A 600 3.87 25.94 -27.06
CA SER A 600 4.08 26.64 -25.78
C SER A 600 3.34 25.97 -24.63
N VAL A 601 3.92 26.05 -23.44
CA VAL A 601 3.30 25.58 -22.20
C VAL A 601 2.37 26.68 -21.67
N THR A 602 1.10 26.32 -21.50
CA THR A 602 0.02 27.23 -21.04
C THR A 602 -0.65 26.64 -19.78
N ASN A 603 -1.53 27.42 -19.14
CA ASN A 603 -2.32 26.92 -18.01
C ASN A 603 -3.18 25.69 -18.32
N GLU A 604 -3.60 25.52 -19.59
CA GLU A 604 -4.44 24.39 -19.99
C GLU A 604 -3.65 23.09 -20.18
N ASN A 605 -2.37 23.21 -20.61
CA ASN A 605 -1.55 22.04 -20.97
C ASN A 605 -0.35 21.79 -20.05
N LYS A 606 -0.08 22.63 -19.05
CA LYS A 606 1.06 22.50 -18.13
C LYS A 606 1.09 21.17 -17.38
N ALA A 607 -0.07 20.61 -17.01
CA ALA A 607 -0.14 19.30 -16.36
C ALA A 607 0.31 18.17 -17.29
N GLU A 608 -0.01 18.25 -18.58
CA GLU A 608 0.48 17.33 -19.62
C GLU A 608 2.00 17.48 -19.79
N TYR A 609 2.50 18.72 -19.85
CA TYR A 609 3.92 19.00 -19.95
C TYR A 609 4.72 18.36 -18.79
N VAL A 610 4.30 18.63 -17.56
CA VAL A 610 4.97 18.08 -16.37
C VAL A 610 4.96 16.55 -16.37
N LYS A 611 3.84 15.95 -16.70
CA LYS A 611 3.72 14.49 -16.82
C LYS A 611 4.69 13.92 -17.86
N LEU A 612 4.75 14.53 -19.05
CA LEU A 612 5.64 14.08 -20.12
C LEU A 612 7.11 14.31 -19.78
N TYR A 613 7.43 15.39 -19.07
CA TYR A 613 8.78 15.70 -18.60
C TYR A 613 9.28 14.62 -17.64
N ILE A 614 8.46 14.28 -16.62
CA ILE A 614 8.79 13.22 -15.66
C ILE A 614 8.99 11.88 -16.36
N ASP A 615 8.05 11.51 -17.23
CA ASP A 615 8.11 10.27 -18.01
C ASP A 615 9.36 10.20 -18.91
N TYR A 616 9.74 11.33 -19.50
CA TYR A 616 10.95 11.39 -20.29
C TYR A 616 12.19 11.13 -19.44
N VAL A 617 12.37 11.86 -18.35
CA VAL A 617 13.57 11.77 -17.50
C VAL A 617 13.72 10.39 -16.86
N LEU A 618 12.61 9.85 -16.31
CA LEU A 618 12.66 8.62 -15.51
C LEU A 618 12.43 7.33 -16.33
N ASN A 619 11.82 7.43 -17.51
CA ASN A 619 11.52 6.28 -18.35
C ASN A 619 12.18 6.37 -19.73
N LYS A 620 11.71 7.28 -20.60
CA LYS A 620 12.01 7.25 -22.03
C LYS A 620 13.47 7.51 -22.37
N SER A 621 14.13 8.42 -21.66
CA SER A 621 15.53 8.79 -21.95
C SER A 621 16.50 7.62 -21.74
N CYS A 622 16.17 6.68 -20.88
CA CYS A 622 17.05 5.57 -20.50
C CYS A 622 16.43 4.18 -20.74
N ASP A 623 15.41 4.07 -21.57
CA ASP A 623 14.61 2.86 -21.73
C ASP A 623 15.47 1.66 -22.16
N THR A 624 16.35 1.84 -23.15
CA THR A 624 17.21 0.76 -23.66
C THR A 624 18.27 0.31 -22.66
N GLN A 625 18.87 1.25 -21.93
CA GLN A 625 19.85 0.99 -20.88
C GLN A 625 19.22 0.26 -19.70
N PHE A 626 18.07 0.79 -19.23
CA PHE A 626 17.35 0.18 -18.14
C PHE A 626 16.83 -1.21 -18.49
N ASP A 627 16.33 -1.42 -19.69
CA ASP A 627 15.87 -2.72 -20.19
C ASP A 627 17.01 -3.76 -20.18
N ALA A 628 18.20 -3.38 -20.62
CA ALA A 628 19.37 -4.23 -20.58
C ALA A 628 19.75 -4.56 -19.13
N PHE A 629 19.80 -3.56 -18.25
CA PHE A 629 20.06 -3.73 -16.84
C PHE A 629 19.05 -4.68 -16.18
N LYS A 630 17.76 -4.46 -16.39
CA LYS A 630 16.66 -5.29 -15.84
C LYS A 630 16.75 -6.74 -16.32
N LYS A 631 17.07 -6.97 -17.60
CA LYS A 631 17.27 -8.32 -18.14
C LYS A 631 18.43 -9.05 -17.46
N GLY A 632 19.54 -8.36 -17.23
CA GLY A 632 20.68 -8.91 -16.50
C GLY A 632 20.32 -9.24 -15.05
N PHE A 633 19.65 -8.34 -14.36
CA PHE A 633 19.19 -8.50 -12.99
C PHE A 633 18.28 -9.71 -12.81
N LEU A 634 17.26 -9.84 -13.68
CA LEU A 634 16.30 -10.94 -13.66
C LEU A 634 16.90 -12.31 -14.08
N LYS A 635 18.10 -12.32 -14.64
CA LYS A 635 18.81 -13.57 -14.92
C LYS A 635 19.31 -14.25 -13.65
N VAL A 636 19.57 -13.46 -12.60
CA VAL A 636 20.05 -13.94 -11.28
C VAL A 636 18.90 -14.06 -10.31
N VAL A 637 18.14 -12.97 -10.08
CA VAL A 637 17.08 -12.89 -9.09
C VAL A 637 15.74 -13.34 -9.68
N SER A 638 15.06 -14.24 -9.00
CA SER A 638 13.75 -14.73 -9.43
C SER A 638 12.68 -13.63 -9.33
N LYS A 639 11.94 -13.40 -10.43
CA LYS A 639 10.80 -12.46 -10.44
C LYS A 639 9.77 -12.78 -9.34
N ARG A 640 9.58 -14.04 -8.99
CA ARG A 640 8.64 -14.47 -7.94
C ARG A 640 9.05 -13.96 -6.57
N VAL A 641 10.34 -14.01 -6.25
CA VAL A 641 10.86 -13.50 -4.98
C VAL A 641 10.78 -11.99 -4.93
N LEU A 642 11.03 -11.32 -6.04
CA LEU A 642 10.94 -9.86 -6.12
C LEU A 642 9.52 -9.34 -5.83
N GLN A 643 8.49 -10.09 -6.21
CA GLN A 643 7.08 -9.72 -5.92
C GLN A 643 6.73 -9.70 -4.44
N LEU A 644 7.60 -10.21 -3.57
CA LEU A 644 7.42 -10.12 -2.11
C LEU A 644 7.77 -8.73 -1.56
N PHE A 645 8.59 -7.95 -2.27
CA PHE A 645 9.19 -6.72 -1.76
C PHE A 645 8.46 -5.48 -2.25
N HIS A 646 8.39 -4.47 -1.38
CA HIS A 646 8.13 -3.09 -1.79
C HIS A 646 9.43 -2.45 -2.33
N PRO A 647 9.33 -1.39 -3.15
CA PRO A 647 10.52 -0.70 -3.66
C PRO A 647 11.51 -0.28 -2.57
N GLN A 648 11.01 0.24 -1.45
CA GLN A 648 11.80 0.65 -0.29
C GLN A 648 12.54 -0.53 0.35
N GLU A 649 11.89 -1.68 0.44
CA GLU A 649 12.48 -2.89 1.00
C GLU A 649 13.54 -3.48 0.05
N LEU A 650 13.28 -3.47 -1.27
CA LEU A 650 14.26 -3.92 -2.25
C LEU A 650 15.49 -2.99 -2.25
N MET A 651 15.27 -1.69 -2.12
CA MET A 651 16.36 -0.72 -1.93
C MET A 651 17.16 -1.04 -0.66
N ALA A 652 16.49 -1.24 0.47
CA ALA A 652 17.13 -1.57 1.74
C ALA A 652 17.86 -2.93 1.71
N LEU A 653 17.39 -3.88 0.89
CA LEU A 653 18.07 -5.15 0.68
C LEU A 653 19.41 -4.97 -0.05
N VAL A 654 19.48 -4.05 -1.02
CA VAL A 654 20.68 -3.77 -1.83
C VAL A 654 21.65 -2.86 -1.10
N VAL A 655 21.15 -1.72 -0.63
CA VAL A 655 21.98 -0.61 -0.11
C VAL A 655 22.12 -0.66 1.41
N GLY A 656 21.33 -1.52 2.07
CA GLY A 656 21.18 -1.49 3.51
C GLY A 656 20.28 -0.32 3.97
N ASN A 657 20.14 -0.19 5.28
CA ASN A 657 19.40 0.91 5.88
C ASN A 657 20.28 1.68 6.90
N GLU A 658 19.79 2.84 7.34
CA GLU A 658 20.49 3.72 8.30
C GLU A 658 19.73 3.84 9.63
N ASN A 659 18.82 2.90 9.92
CA ASN A 659 18.07 2.88 11.18
C ASN A 659 18.90 2.20 12.28
N TYR A 660 19.90 2.89 12.80
CA TYR A 660 20.82 2.32 13.78
C TYR A 660 20.19 2.22 15.17
N ASP A 661 20.22 1.02 15.74
CA ASP A 661 19.97 0.78 17.15
C ASP A 661 21.23 0.20 17.81
N TRP A 662 22.08 1.09 18.26
CA TRP A 662 23.39 0.74 18.84
C TRP A 662 23.27 -0.07 20.13
N LYS A 663 22.15 0.04 20.87
CA LYS A 663 21.90 -0.76 22.07
C LYS A 663 21.61 -2.21 21.71
N VAL A 664 20.80 -2.42 20.69
CA VAL A 664 20.53 -3.78 20.18
C VAL A 664 21.82 -4.43 19.65
N MET A 665 22.75 -3.65 19.06
CA MET A 665 24.06 -4.17 18.65
C MET A 665 24.87 -4.68 19.84
N GLU A 666 24.93 -3.93 20.94
CA GLU A 666 25.56 -4.33 22.20
C GLU A 666 24.92 -5.59 22.77
N GLU A 667 23.58 -5.64 22.90
CA GLU A 667 22.83 -6.77 23.44
C GLU A 667 23.04 -8.07 22.66
N LYS A 668 23.28 -7.99 21.35
CA LYS A 668 23.52 -9.12 20.46
C LYS A 668 24.98 -9.46 20.25
N CYS A 669 25.90 -8.69 20.82
CA CYS A 669 27.32 -8.92 20.76
C CYS A 669 27.69 -10.24 21.47
N THR A 670 28.62 -10.96 20.89
CA THR A 670 29.19 -12.18 21.49
C THR A 670 30.65 -11.97 21.83
N TYR A 671 31.15 -12.69 22.84
CA TYR A 671 32.51 -12.52 23.35
C TYR A 671 33.24 -13.85 23.33
N LYS A 672 34.58 -13.79 23.14
CA LYS A 672 35.46 -14.95 23.08
C LYS A 672 36.82 -14.67 23.77
N GLU A 673 37.62 -15.73 23.93
CA GLU A 673 39.01 -15.68 24.40
C GLU A 673 39.18 -14.96 25.77
N GLY A 674 38.24 -15.17 26.70
CA GLY A 674 38.27 -14.63 28.04
C GLY A 674 37.58 -13.27 28.21
N TYR A 675 36.91 -12.76 27.18
CA TYR A 675 35.98 -11.65 27.31
C TYR A 675 34.55 -12.17 27.56
N ASP A 676 33.82 -11.44 28.37
CA ASP A 676 32.39 -11.53 28.61
C ASP A 676 31.77 -10.13 28.76
N ALA A 677 30.47 -10.03 28.93
CA ALA A 677 29.78 -8.76 29.04
C ALA A 677 30.21 -7.93 30.29
N ASP A 678 30.62 -8.61 31.36
CA ASP A 678 30.97 -8.00 32.63
C ASP A 678 32.47 -7.66 32.74
N HIS A 679 33.24 -8.02 31.71
CA HIS A 679 34.68 -7.75 31.71
C HIS A 679 35.00 -6.24 31.68
N PRO A 680 35.87 -5.70 32.51
CA PRO A 680 36.14 -4.26 32.61
C PRO A 680 36.49 -3.57 31.28
N THR A 681 37.25 -4.26 30.40
CA THR A 681 37.61 -3.76 29.09
C THR A 681 36.37 -3.67 28.17
N ILE A 682 35.45 -4.61 28.26
CA ILE A 682 34.23 -4.62 27.47
C ILE A 682 33.27 -3.53 27.94
N ILE A 683 33.10 -3.35 29.23
CA ILE A 683 32.31 -2.24 29.79
C ILE A 683 32.89 -0.91 29.31
N SER A 684 34.20 -0.71 29.44
CA SER A 684 34.87 0.50 28.96
C SER A 684 34.75 0.68 27.45
N PHE A 685 34.75 -0.41 26.68
CA PHE A 685 34.57 -0.37 25.22
C PHE A 685 33.19 0.18 24.86
N TRP A 686 32.12 -0.37 25.44
CA TRP A 686 30.74 0.07 25.14
C TRP A 686 30.49 1.49 25.65
N GLU A 687 31.03 1.87 26.81
CA GLU A 687 30.97 3.27 27.26
C GLU A 687 31.61 4.23 26.26
N VAL A 688 32.83 3.90 25.79
CA VAL A 688 33.54 4.71 24.77
C VAL A 688 32.79 4.75 23.46
N PHE A 689 32.24 3.62 23.04
CA PHE A 689 31.48 3.51 21.79
C PHE A 689 30.20 4.37 21.83
N HIS A 690 29.45 4.31 22.93
CA HIS A 690 28.22 5.11 23.06
C HIS A 690 28.50 6.62 23.15
N GLU A 691 29.68 7.01 23.67
CA GLU A 691 30.12 8.40 23.69
C GLU A 691 30.58 8.93 22.31
N PHE A 692 30.75 8.07 21.30
CA PHE A 692 31.11 8.51 19.97
C PHE A 692 29.98 9.29 19.31
N GLU A 693 30.36 10.28 18.49
CA GLU A 693 29.45 10.90 17.53
C GLU A 693 28.96 9.85 16.49
N GLU A 694 27.79 10.08 15.93
CA GLU A 694 27.15 9.15 15.00
C GLU A 694 28.05 8.78 13.82
N GLU A 695 28.81 9.74 13.31
CA GLU A 695 29.76 9.51 12.21
C GLU A 695 30.87 8.52 12.59
N ASN A 696 31.39 8.58 13.81
CA ASN A 696 32.42 7.65 14.29
C ASN A 696 31.85 6.26 14.56
N LYS A 697 30.58 6.15 14.98
CA LYS A 697 29.87 4.87 15.10
C LYS A 697 29.68 4.22 13.73
N LYS A 698 29.31 4.98 12.72
CA LYS A 698 29.24 4.51 11.32
C LYS A 698 30.61 4.06 10.80
N LYS A 699 31.65 4.82 11.06
CA LYS A 699 33.03 4.42 10.71
C LYS A 699 33.47 3.15 11.43
N PHE A 700 33.08 2.97 12.69
CA PHE A 700 33.32 1.71 13.40
C PHE A 700 32.58 0.53 12.74
N LEU A 701 31.33 0.72 12.36
CA LEU A 701 30.56 -0.32 11.66
C LEU A 701 31.23 -0.67 10.32
N LEU A 702 31.65 0.33 9.54
CA LEU A 702 32.40 0.13 8.31
C LEU A 702 33.72 -0.64 8.55
N PHE A 703 34.46 -0.26 9.57
CA PHE A 703 35.69 -0.93 9.97
C PHE A 703 35.47 -2.40 10.30
N LEU A 704 34.40 -2.72 11.05
CA LEU A 704 34.11 -4.06 11.56
C LEU A 704 33.44 -4.98 10.53
N THR A 705 32.54 -4.44 9.71
CA THR A 705 31.66 -5.26 8.84
C THR A 705 31.95 -5.08 7.36
N GLY A 706 32.71 -4.05 6.99
CA GLY A 706 32.92 -3.65 5.59
C GLY A 706 31.80 -2.80 4.99
N SER A 707 30.80 -2.40 5.78
CA SER A 707 29.73 -1.48 5.38
C SER A 707 29.36 -0.57 6.54
N ASP A 708 29.08 0.68 6.27
CA ASP A 708 28.52 1.64 7.21
C ASP A 708 27.00 1.54 7.35
N ARG A 709 26.38 0.65 6.58
CA ARG A 709 24.94 0.39 6.58
C ARG A 709 24.61 -0.98 7.16
N ILE A 710 23.39 -1.13 7.62
CA ILE A 710 22.90 -2.35 8.24
C ILE A 710 21.96 -3.12 7.30
N PRO A 711 21.89 -4.46 7.43
CA PRO A 711 20.96 -5.27 6.64
C PRO A 711 19.51 -4.85 6.85
N ILE A 712 18.64 -5.21 5.88
CA ILE A 712 17.20 -4.94 5.90
C ILE A 712 16.50 -5.49 7.16
N ALA A 713 16.97 -6.60 7.72
CA ALA A 713 16.45 -7.19 8.95
C ALA A 713 16.81 -6.40 10.22
N GLY A 714 17.51 -5.26 10.08
CA GLY A 714 17.85 -4.36 11.18
C GLY A 714 19.13 -4.75 11.94
N MET A 715 19.47 -3.95 12.96
CA MET A 715 20.71 -4.07 13.72
C MET A 715 20.84 -5.41 14.45
N ALA A 716 19.75 -6.02 14.88
CA ALA A 716 19.77 -7.34 15.52
C ALA A 716 20.34 -8.47 14.63
N SER A 717 20.36 -8.26 13.31
CA SER A 717 20.93 -9.22 12.35
C SER A 717 22.45 -9.08 12.19
N VAL A 718 23.03 -7.97 12.63
CA VAL A 718 24.47 -7.70 12.62
C VAL A 718 25.11 -8.40 13.83
N LYS A 719 25.46 -9.67 13.63
CA LYS A 719 26.12 -10.46 14.69
C LYS A 719 27.59 -10.05 14.74
N ILE A 720 27.99 -9.36 15.79
CA ILE A 720 29.37 -9.02 16.03
C ILE A 720 29.97 -9.90 17.15
N CYS A 721 31.27 -10.10 17.08
CA CYS A 721 32.02 -10.85 18.09
C CYS A 721 33.25 -10.04 18.50
N ILE A 722 33.53 -9.95 19.79
CA ILE A 722 34.73 -9.31 20.31
C ILE A 722 35.56 -10.39 21.00
N GLN A 723 36.82 -10.49 20.62
CA GLN A 723 37.75 -11.42 21.27
C GLN A 723 38.99 -10.73 21.81
N LYS A 724 39.56 -11.30 22.86
CA LYS A 724 40.75 -10.79 23.49
C LYS A 724 42.01 -11.14 22.68
N THR A 725 42.91 -10.19 22.53
CA THR A 725 44.25 -10.43 21.98
C THR A 725 45.32 -10.15 22.99
N ALA A 726 46.47 -10.82 22.86
CA ALA A 726 47.51 -10.83 23.88
C ALA A 726 48.38 -9.55 23.96
N ASP A 727 48.52 -8.81 22.84
CA ASP A 727 49.44 -7.65 22.80
C ASP A 727 48.69 -6.30 22.94
N VAL A 728 48.87 -5.68 24.11
CA VAL A 728 48.24 -4.40 24.49
C VAL A 728 48.79 -3.18 23.74
N ASN A 729 49.79 -3.34 22.87
CA ASN A 729 50.39 -2.23 22.11
C ASN A 729 49.77 -2.07 20.73
N PHE A 730 49.17 -3.11 20.19
CA PHE A 730 48.52 -3.08 18.87
C PHE A 730 47.22 -2.25 18.87
N LEU A 731 46.81 -1.85 17.69
CA LEU A 731 45.47 -1.32 17.44
C LEU A 731 44.44 -2.45 17.46
N PRO A 732 43.17 -2.16 17.73
CA PRO A 732 42.10 -3.12 17.43
C PRO A 732 42.13 -3.53 15.95
N VAL A 733 41.90 -4.81 15.67
CA VAL A 733 41.90 -5.36 14.31
C VAL A 733 40.54 -5.96 14.03
N ALA A 734 39.97 -5.63 12.87
CA ALA A 734 38.68 -6.16 12.44
C ALA A 734 38.86 -7.26 11.40
N HIS A 735 38.19 -8.39 11.60
CA HIS A 735 38.04 -9.46 10.62
C HIS A 735 36.65 -9.35 10.01
N THR A 736 36.54 -8.57 8.94
CA THR A 736 35.25 -8.20 8.32
C THR A 736 34.46 -9.40 7.78
N CYS A 737 35.13 -10.49 7.43
CA CYS A 737 34.50 -11.75 7.00
C CYS A 737 33.62 -12.36 8.09
N PHE A 738 33.99 -12.16 9.35
CA PHE A 738 33.35 -12.77 10.52
C PHE A 738 32.67 -11.76 11.44
N ASN A 739 32.71 -10.46 11.09
CA ASN A 739 32.34 -9.34 11.97
C ASN A 739 33.00 -9.47 13.36
N LEU A 740 34.28 -9.83 13.37
CA LEU A 740 35.06 -10.14 14.56
C LEU A 740 36.05 -9.01 14.85
N LEU A 741 36.05 -8.51 16.08
CA LEU A 741 36.96 -7.52 16.56
C LEU A 741 38.00 -8.15 17.51
N ASP A 742 39.27 -8.11 17.14
CA ASP A 742 40.40 -8.35 18.04
C ASP A 742 40.64 -7.09 18.88
N LEU A 743 40.31 -7.15 20.16
CA LEU A 743 40.41 -6.02 21.07
C LEU A 743 41.47 -6.31 22.13
N PRO A 744 42.58 -5.58 22.16
CA PRO A 744 43.59 -5.68 23.26
C PRO A 744 43.03 -5.16 24.59
N GLU A 745 43.51 -5.76 25.69
CA GLU A 745 43.17 -5.32 27.05
C GLU A 745 43.94 -4.05 27.42
N TYR A 746 43.39 -2.87 27.08
CA TYR A 746 44.02 -1.61 27.40
C TYR A 746 43.82 -1.23 28.86
N ALA A 747 44.89 -0.67 29.48
CA ALA A 747 44.91 -0.37 30.90
C ALA A 747 43.95 0.77 31.32
N THR A 748 43.55 1.66 30.40
CA THR A 748 42.66 2.79 30.70
C THR A 748 41.66 3.03 29.58
N LYS A 749 40.52 3.62 29.92
CA LYS A 749 39.45 4.01 29.01
C LYS A 749 39.94 5.03 27.96
N GLU A 750 40.82 5.97 28.35
CA GLU A 750 41.39 6.98 27.45
C GLU A 750 42.30 6.33 26.40
N LYS A 751 43.10 5.33 26.79
CA LYS A 751 43.94 4.59 25.85
C LYS A 751 43.10 3.78 24.89
N LEU A 752 42.05 3.13 25.37
CA LEU A 752 41.13 2.41 24.56
C LEU A 752 40.44 3.33 23.52
N ARG A 753 39.91 4.47 23.97
CA ARG A 753 39.29 5.48 23.11
C ARG A 753 40.25 5.96 22.02
N PHE A 754 41.49 6.31 22.39
CA PHE A 754 42.50 6.79 21.44
C PHE A 754 42.81 5.72 20.39
N LYS A 755 43.05 4.48 20.82
CA LYS A 755 43.41 3.36 19.94
C LYS A 755 42.25 2.96 19.04
N LEU A 756 41.04 2.96 19.54
CA LEU A 756 39.83 2.63 18.74
C LEU A 756 39.58 3.73 17.68
N LEU A 757 39.66 5.01 18.04
CA LEU A 757 39.57 6.12 17.09
C LEU A 757 40.64 6.04 16.01
N GLN A 758 41.88 5.73 16.39
CA GLN A 758 42.98 5.57 15.45
C GLN A 758 42.70 4.41 14.48
N ALA A 759 42.21 3.27 14.97
CA ALA A 759 41.87 2.11 14.12
C ALA A 759 40.77 2.45 13.09
N ILE A 760 39.68 3.07 13.53
CA ILE A 760 38.56 3.41 12.62
C ILE A 760 38.86 4.54 11.64
N GLN A 761 39.82 5.45 11.96
CA GLN A 761 40.24 6.54 11.06
C GLN A 761 41.25 6.09 10.02
N CYS A 762 42.08 5.11 10.34
CA CYS A 762 43.08 4.56 9.41
C CYS A 762 42.45 3.65 8.33
N THR A 763 41.19 3.32 8.45
CA THR A 763 40.48 2.38 7.54
C THR A 763 40.14 3.09 6.24
N LYS A 764 40.99 2.98 5.22
CA LYS A 764 40.71 3.33 3.84
C LYS A 764 40.16 2.09 3.07
N GLY A 765 39.08 1.45 3.58
CA GLY A 765 38.62 0.18 3.02
C GLY A 765 39.47 -1.03 3.47
N PHE A 766 39.25 -2.18 2.88
CA PHE A 766 40.00 -3.41 3.17
C PHE A 766 41.52 -3.22 2.94
N GLY A 767 42.25 -2.86 3.96
CA GLY A 767 43.71 -2.90 3.94
C GLY A 767 44.14 -4.16 4.66
N LEU A 768 44.71 -5.10 3.92
CA LEU A 768 45.52 -6.16 4.54
C LEU A 768 46.70 -5.50 5.21
N VAL A 769 46.76 -5.60 6.55
CA VAL A 769 47.99 -5.37 7.32
C VAL A 769 48.66 -6.70 7.51
#